data_7a7af07da50f61cee6b4c6f262e31b44
#
_entry.id   7a7af07da50f61cee6b4c6f262e31b44
#
_cell.length_a   1.000
_cell.length_b   1.000
_cell.length_c   1.000
_cell.angle_alpha   90.00
_cell.angle_beta   90.00
_cell.angle_gamma   90.00
#
_symmetry.space_group_name_H-M   'P 1'
#
loop_
_entity.id
_entity.type
_entity.pdbx_description
1 polymer ?
#
loop_
_entity_poly.entity_id
_entity_poly.type
_entity_poly.pdbx_seq_one_letter_code
_entity_poly.pdbx_strand_id
1 'polypeptide(L)'
;MQRKIKVLLLLTILLPNLYVPTVNAIEESSSVTDSSEITTESSKNSIDTISSSPLTKDTSENSKEDSTESTESSKEMTDETESSEVNEEKSKVQKAELNLLAANEAAVSTWSDFVIAVRDESITKIILTASFGNPSASDSSLSGYQRKNDLEIDGQGHRVDFRNSSIYLGSPTNAIGLFHMHDIVLNQNYAGASSEDIVGNRLNYTNGAKWKYRFGNITAESGVQRLARASHAEVTVYGKMDLNTRAENFYLGSLIMEDGTDYKGNVNNYNFSVFWYNVAASASSTGASREFTIGKNCRVDVGQTQTVGRTYPAVFEHYLSLTVGENSVYNVDMPGNAVRFDDVGAGMTIKKGAIVNLTSKQTAGSIVAFSANNTYLNAETGSYLYVIGSSNQPLINLAANGTGTGTVTRTGNNFTLNSPAQYDLRNLNDSQSAVNLASLNNANNTFSILDSDIDLWKVGVPVLGPSSETYAKVPSFKVEGSGTREVVTTSVADLDKFKQANFRRISGMNQEPKIEWTPVTDADKTIKGRVIIGEVPDNNGLVAGEIKYIPVYASEDQAKVKLTDTHGNVRDNLSTDVNGYVSYTDTNDPIQFQKAGEKISGIAERGPWITTDPIESTVIDATPPEPAKVDHADGIQSITTKITGTGEPNSIITLTVNDQPSGISAQQVGADGKWEIDISNLHIVRGDILQFFLQDQSGLITELSESERPSTNNAIGNINPKNDMTYRDATFKAATKITVVGNLSLVSVPAGLDFGNNQVSNKTENYRPTISGDLVVSDTRGGARKPWRLTLSQSEELKNGSISLEDALYYTSQLGEKQISTASQIVESGEFTSDGSKDISADWTGENGFKLTVPVEKQRVGDYSGKLSWQLEDVPGN
;
A
#
# COMPACT_ATOMS: atom_id res chain seq x y z
N MET A 1 25.52 46.77 -32.85
CA MET A 1 26.13 46.46 -31.54
C MET A 1 25.05 45.82 -30.66
N GLN A 2 24.94 44.50 -30.68
CA GLN A 2 24.02 43.77 -29.82
C GLN A 2 24.85 42.99 -28.82
N ARG A 3 24.71 43.32 -27.54
CA ARG A 3 25.27 42.58 -26.44
C ARG A 3 24.34 41.41 -26.11
N LYS A 4 24.79 40.20 -26.33
CA LYS A 4 24.15 38.96 -25.83
C LYS A 4 24.49 38.79 -24.36
N ILE A 5 23.48 38.80 -23.50
CA ILE A 5 23.58 38.39 -22.10
C ILE A 5 23.33 36.88 -22.09
N LYS A 6 24.34 36.11 -21.72
CA LYS A 6 24.19 34.71 -21.38
C LYS A 6 23.70 34.61 -19.92
N VAL A 7 22.46 34.20 -19.73
CA VAL A 7 21.95 33.76 -18.44
C VAL A 7 22.38 32.31 -18.30
N LEU A 8 23.25 32.02 -17.33
CA LEU A 8 23.60 30.69 -16.92
C LEU A 8 22.54 30.22 -15.96
N LEU A 9 21.60 29.40 -16.42
CA LEU A 9 20.63 28.72 -15.57
C LEU A 9 21.32 27.52 -14.96
N LEU A 10 21.60 27.56 -13.66
CA LEU A 10 22.03 26.40 -12.89
C LEU A 10 20.78 25.51 -12.71
N LEU A 11 20.68 24.50 -13.53
CA LEU A 11 19.68 23.45 -13.38
C LEU A 11 20.20 22.46 -12.34
N THR A 12 19.77 22.60 -11.10
CA THR A 12 19.90 21.53 -10.10
C THR A 12 18.92 20.41 -10.49
N ILE A 13 19.46 19.45 -11.22
CA ILE A 13 18.73 18.21 -11.48
C ILE A 13 18.78 17.41 -10.17
N LEU A 14 17.66 17.38 -9.44
CA LEU A 14 17.39 16.34 -8.47
C LEU A 14 17.18 15.03 -9.25
N LEU A 15 18.27 14.29 -9.43
CA LEU A 15 18.18 12.91 -9.84
C LEU A 15 17.57 12.13 -8.66
N PRO A 16 16.53 11.32 -8.89
CA PRO A 16 16.13 10.36 -7.89
C PRO A 16 17.32 9.46 -7.60
N ASN A 17 17.65 9.32 -6.34
CA ASN A 17 18.74 8.49 -5.86
C ASN A 17 18.56 7.05 -6.37
N LEU A 18 19.24 6.72 -7.46
CA LEU A 18 19.56 5.33 -7.76
C LEU A 18 20.46 4.86 -6.64
N TYR A 19 19.90 4.13 -5.70
CA TYR A 19 20.61 3.63 -4.55
C TYR A 19 21.67 2.63 -5.00
N VAL A 20 22.87 3.11 -5.05
CA VAL A 20 24.06 2.28 -5.01
C VAL A 20 24.32 2.05 -3.52
N PRO A 21 24.54 0.83 -3.03
CA PRO A 21 24.99 0.65 -1.67
C PRO A 21 26.22 1.54 -1.48
N THR A 22 26.24 2.29 -0.39
CA THR A 22 27.24 3.29 -0.11
C THR A 22 28.66 2.72 -0.20
N VAL A 23 29.26 2.82 -1.36
CA VAL A 23 30.69 2.87 -1.49
C VAL A 23 31.03 4.34 -1.23
N ASN A 24 31.75 4.63 -0.15
CA ASN A 24 32.26 5.95 0.13
C ASN A 24 32.94 6.48 -1.12
N ALA A 25 32.37 7.54 -1.69
CA ALA A 25 32.98 8.22 -2.81
C ALA A 25 34.36 8.74 -2.37
N ILE A 26 35.41 8.21 -2.96
CA ILE A 26 36.72 8.83 -2.93
C ILE A 26 36.58 10.01 -3.90
N GLU A 27 36.63 11.22 -3.37
CA GLU A 27 36.76 12.43 -4.17
C GLU A 27 38.05 12.32 -5.01
N GLU A 28 37.89 12.31 -6.32
CA GLU A 28 39.02 12.57 -7.22
C GLU A 28 39.41 14.05 -7.11
N SER A 29 40.43 14.35 -6.30
CA SER A 29 41.14 15.61 -6.38
C SER A 29 42.18 15.51 -7.51
N SER A 30 41.92 16.19 -8.62
CA SER A 30 42.89 16.47 -9.65
C SER A 30 43.96 17.38 -9.08
N SER A 31 45.15 16.86 -8.76
CA SER A 31 46.31 17.64 -8.48
C SER A 31 47.13 17.83 -9.74
N VAL A 32 47.23 19.07 -10.16
CA VAL A 32 48.26 19.55 -11.08
C VAL A 32 49.55 19.63 -10.28
N THR A 33 50.56 18.96 -10.80
CA THR A 33 51.96 19.01 -10.31
C THR A 33 52.56 20.42 -10.54
N ASP A 34 53.13 20.98 -9.51
CA ASP A 34 54.39 21.69 -9.72
C ASP A 34 55.31 21.55 -8.52
N SER A 35 56.59 21.39 -8.84
CA SER A 35 57.72 21.02 -8.00
C SER A 35 58.30 22.20 -7.24
N SER A 36 58.76 22.00 -5.98
CA SER A 36 60.10 22.34 -5.51
C SER A 36 60.27 22.21 -3.97
N GLU A 37 61.20 21.37 -3.65
CA GLU A 37 62.24 21.40 -2.62
C GLU A 37 62.03 21.97 -1.19
N ILE A 38 62.30 21.04 -0.24
CA ILE A 38 63.20 21.15 0.92
C ILE A 38 62.94 22.19 2.03
N THR A 39 62.65 21.75 3.24
CA THR A 39 63.65 21.59 4.36
C THR A 39 62.90 21.23 5.67
N THR A 40 63.61 20.41 6.42
CA THR A 40 63.49 19.99 7.81
C THR A 40 63.28 21.13 8.80
N GLU A 41 62.53 20.95 9.86
CA GLU A 41 63.08 20.89 11.23
C GLU A 41 61.94 20.64 12.27
N SER A 42 62.38 19.88 13.25
CA SER A 42 61.75 19.44 14.47
C SER A 42 61.41 20.55 15.48
N SER A 43 60.44 20.35 16.34
CA SER A 43 60.61 20.26 17.80
C SER A 43 59.28 20.52 18.53
N LYS A 44 58.83 19.55 19.28
CA LYS A 44 58.74 19.47 20.76
C LYS A 44 57.92 20.52 21.52
N ASN A 45 57.15 19.89 22.40
CA ASN A 45 56.70 20.32 23.73
C ASN A 45 55.34 20.99 23.76
N SER A 46 54.46 20.51 24.52
CA SER A 46 54.27 19.93 25.87
C SER A 46 53.25 20.77 26.69
N ILE A 47 52.31 20.06 27.30
CA ILE A 47 51.75 20.31 28.65
C ILE A 47 50.94 21.61 28.87
N ASP A 48 49.68 21.52 29.29
CA ASP A 48 49.16 21.43 30.65
C ASP A 48 47.61 21.51 30.67
N THR A 49 47.04 20.56 31.27
CA THR A 49 46.12 20.47 32.44
C THR A 49 45.47 21.72 32.97
N ILE A 50 44.19 21.55 33.36
CA ILE A 50 43.51 21.94 34.62
C ILE A 50 42.02 22.16 34.29
N SER A 51 41.10 21.29 34.67
CA SER A 51 40.33 21.13 35.94
C SER A 51 39.39 22.26 36.27
N SER A 52 38.17 21.91 36.34
CA SER A 52 37.29 21.98 37.52
C SER A 52 35.81 22.29 37.20
N SER A 53 34.99 21.39 37.62
CA SER A 53 33.60 21.69 38.04
C SER A 53 33.62 22.41 39.40
N PRO A 54 32.54 22.98 39.97
CA PRO A 54 31.27 22.32 40.23
C PRO A 54 30.01 23.21 40.43
N LEU A 55 28.83 22.54 40.54
CA LEU A 55 27.66 22.79 41.47
C LEU A 55 26.94 24.15 41.38
N THR A 56 25.64 24.25 41.42
CA THR A 56 24.58 23.77 42.26
C THR A 56 23.24 24.35 41.85
N LYS A 57 22.15 23.59 42.07
CA LYS A 57 20.83 23.90 42.69
C LYS A 57 20.07 25.18 42.25
N ASP A 58 18.82 25.27 42.18
CA ASP A 58 17.65 24.73 42.87
C ASP A 58 16.33 25.26 42.25
N THR A 59 15.31 24.52 42.46
CA THR A 59 13.90 24.80 42.87
C THR A 59 12.89 25.38 41.85
N SER A 60 11.84 24.60 41.70
CA SER A 60 10.39 24.84 41.93
C SER A 60 9.72 25.92 41.09
N GLU A 61 8.52 25.82 40.63
CA GLU A 61 7.22 25.41 41.14
C GLU A 61 6.16 25.44 40.03
N ASN A 62 5.25 24.50 40.10
CA ASN A 62 3.80 24.57 40.15
C ASN A 62 2.99 25.43 39.15
N SER A 63 2.02 24.81 38.54
CA SER A 63 0.57 24.88 38.68
C SER A 63 -0.13 24.29 37.49
N LYS A 64 -0.96 23.26 37.61
CA LYS A 64 -2.43 23.27 37.80
C LYS A 64 -3.15 24.02 36.69
N GLU A 65 -4.09 23.48 36.04
CA GLU A 65 -5.47 23.02 36.27
C GLU A 65 -6.04 22.58 34.91
N ASP A 66 -7.03 21.86 34.66
CA ASP A 66 -8.09 21.16 35.34
C ASP A 66 -9.09 20.63 34.33
N SER A 67 -9.77 19.68 34.60
CA SER A 67 -11.17 19.22 34.62
C SER A 67 -11.70 18.62 33.31
N THR A 68 -12.62 17.72 33.25
CA THR A 68 -13.62 17.10 34.13
C THR A 68 -14.29 16.00 33.36
N GLU A 69 -14.67 15.01 33.94
CA GLU A 69 -15.89 14.38 34.45
C GLU A 69 -16.61 13.49 33.43
N SER A 70 -17.24 12.40 33.76
CA SER A 70 -18.12 12.04 34.85
C SER A 70 -18.44 10.54 34.88
N THR A 71 -18.46 9.95 36.03
CA THR A 71 -19.58 9.35 36.83
C THR A 71 -20.24 8.10 36.26
N GLU A 72 -20.62 7.13 37.00
CA GLU A 72 -21.12 6.83 38.34
C GLU A 72 -21.10 5.29 38.53
N SER A 73 -21.25 4.60 39.60
CA SER A 73 -21.47 4.84 41.01
C SER A 73 -21.41 3.50 41.78
N SER A 74 -20.89 3.54 42.91
CA SER A 74 -21.26 3.10 44.27
C SER A 74 -21.44 1.60 44.58
N LYS A 75 -20.70 1.11 45.61
CA LYS A 75 -21.06 0.96 46.99
C LYS A 75 -19.94 0.32 47.82
N GLU A 76 -19.50 1.01 48.83
CA GLU A 76 -19.14 0.67 50.18
C GLU A 76 -19.34 -0.77 50.66
N MET A 77 -18.46 -1.37 51.40
CA MET A 77 -17.92 -1.09 52.74
C MET A 77 -17.09 -2.30 53.22
N THR A 78 -15.99 -1.98 53.94
CA THR A 78 -15.34 -2.76 55.00
C THR A 78 -14.71 -4.13 54.68
N ASP A 79 -13.40 -4.32 54.73
CA ASP A 79 -12.63 -4.71 55.92
C ASP A 79 -11.12 -4.69 55.62
N GLU A 80 -10.39 -3.86 56.34
CA GLU A 80 -8.94 -3.94 56.44
C GLU A 80 -8.61 -5.06 57.42
N THR A 81 -8.21 -6.24 56.91
CA THR A 81 -7.36 -7.19 57.66
C THR A 81 -6.88 -8.40 56.89
N GLU A 82 -7.09 -8.51 55.57
CA GLU A 82 -6.60 -9.68 54.75
C GLU A 82 -5.47 -9.42 53.77
N SER A 83 -4.83 -8.22 53.80
CA SER A 83 -3.85 -7.89 52.72
C SER A 83 -2.42 -8.37 52.95
N SER A 84 -2.06 -8.87 54.14
CA SER A 84 -0.70 -9.33 54.40
C SER A 84 -0.49 -10.84 54.16
N GLU A 85 -1.50 -11.67 54.36
CA GLU A 85 -1.38 -13.12 54.13
C GLU A 85 -1.51 -13.49 52.63
N VAL A 86 -2.33 -12.75 51.84
CA VAL A 86 -2.49 -13.02 50.40
C VAL A 86 -1.26 -12.63 49.61
N ASN A 87 -0.49 -11.63 50.06
CA ASN A 87 0.77 -11.24 49.37
C ASN A 87 1.92 -12.18 49.74
N GLU A 88 1.94 -12.79 50.94
CA GLU A 88 2.91 -13.83 51.27
C GLU A 88 2.60 -15.18 50.58
N GLU A 89 1.34 -15.52 50.39
CA GLU A 89 0.95 -16.73 49.66
C GLU A 89 1.15 -16.57 48.17
N LYS A 90 0.87 -15.43 47.57
CA LYS A 90 1.23 -15.13 46.15
C LYS A 90 2.74 -15.10 45.96
N SER A 91 3.51 -14.57 46.91
CA SER A 91 4.98 -14.60 46.87
C SER A 91 5.52 -16.03 47.04
N LYS A 92 4.89 -16.86 47.86
CA LYS A 92 5.25 -18.29 48.04
C LYS A 92 4.81 -19.13 46.84
N VAL A 93 3.67 -18.84 46.21
CA VAL A 93 3.22 -19.47 44.96
C VAL A 93 4.09 -19.07 43.78
N GLN A 94 4.44 -17.77 43.63
CA GLN A 94 5.40 -17.33 42.61
C GLN A 94 6.83 -17.90 42.85
N LYS A 95 7.28 -18.05 44.12
CA LYS A 95 8.54 -18.74 44.42
C LYS A 95 8.44 -20.26 44.25
N ALA A 96 7.27 -20.88 44.40
CA ALA A 96 7.05 -22.27 44.13
C ALA A 96 6.87 -22.58 42.64
N GLU A 97 6.32 -21.66 41.83
CA GLU A 97 6.27 -21.81 40.38
C GLU A 97 7.64 -21.57 39.69
N LEU A 98 8.55 -20.80 40.33
CA LEU A 98 9.93 -20.63 39.90
C LEU A 98 10.85 -21.83 40.20
N ASN A 99 10.37 -22.85 40.91
CA ASN A 99 11.17 -24.03 41.31
C ASN A 99 10.69 -25.36 40.69
N LEU A 100 9.85 -25.35 39.67
CA LEU A 100 9.49 -26.58 38.92
C LEU A 100 10.24 -26.61 37.57
N LEU A 101 11.58 -26.54 37.62
CA LEU A 101 12.39 -26.97 36.50
C LEU A 101 12.27 -28.49 36.36
N ALA A 102 12.22 -28.99 35.12
CA ALA A 102 12.30 -30.44 34.90
C ALA A 102 13.62 -30.97 35.44
N ALA A 103 13.66 -32.25 35.80
CA ALA A 103 14.84 -32.88 36.41
C ALA A 103 16.14 -32.76 35.56
N ASN A 104 16.02 -32.38 34.28
CA ASN A 104 17.10 -32.21 33.34
C ASN A 104 17.34 -30.74 32.97
N GLU A 105 16.78 -29.77 33.67
CA GLU A 105 16.96 -28.33 33.46
C GLU A 105 17.71 -27.67 34.62
N ALA A 106 18.51 -26.67 34.35
CA ALA A 106 19.23 -25.88 35.34
C ALA A 106 19.03 -24.37 35.10
N ALA A 107 18.55 -23.66 36.16
CA ALA A 107 18.57 -22.19 36.17
C ALA A 107 19.91 -21.72 36.74
N VAL A 108 20.64 -20.88 36.00
CA VAL A 108 21.96 -20.40 36.36
C VAL A 108 22.06 -18.89 36.40
N SER A 109 22.74 -18.36 37.41
CA SER A 109 22.93 -16.90 37.56
C SER A 109 24.40 -16.50 37.70
N THR A 110 25.29 -17.48 37.79
CA THR A 110 26.75 -17.27 37.96
C THR A 110 27.58 -18.11 37.00
N TRP A 111 28.84 -17.72 36.74
CA TRP A 111 29.78 -18.52 35.96
C TRP A 111 30.01 -19.91 36.54
N SER A 112 30.13 -20.01 37.88
CA SER A 112 30.33 -21.31 38.56
C SER A 112 29.18 -22.25 38.30
N ASP A 113 27.93 -21.79 38.48
CA ASP A 113 26.75 -22.62 38.24
C ASP A 113 26.62 -23.03 36.78
N PHE A 114 26.96 -22.11 35.86
CA PHE A 114 27.00 -22.39 34.43
C PHE A 114 27.99 -23.49 34.07
N VAL A 115 29.23 -23.42 34.62
CA VAL A 115 30.24 -24.46 34.41
C VAL A 115 29.80 -25.81 34.96
N ILE A 116 29.19 -25.86 36.17
CA ILE A 116 28.64 -27.08 36.77
C ILE A 116 27.55 -27.65 35.86
N ALA A 117 26.59 -26.84 35.41
CA ALA A 117 25.49 -27.29 34.57
C ALA A 117 25.97 -27.80 33.18
N VAL A 118 26.95 -27.12 32.54
CA VAL A 118 27.52 -27.56 31.25
C VAL A 118 28.25 -28.92 31.43
N ARG A 119 28.85 -29.19 32.56
CA ARG A 119 29.60 -30.44 32.85
C ARG A 119 28.73 -31.59 33.32
N ASP A 120 27.54 -31.30 33.76
CA ASP A 120 26.58 -32.33 34.15
C ASP A 120 25.83 -32.84 32.91
N GLU A 121 26.14 -34.06 32.50
CA GLU A 121 25.54 -34.70 31.30
C GLU A 121 24.07 -35.04 31.48
N SER A 122 23.52 -34.98 32.70
CA SER A 122 22.08 -35.13 32.94
C SER A 122 21.28 -33.89 32.66
N ILE A 123 21.91 -32.71 32.68
CA ILE A 123 21.30 -31.43 32.37
C ILE A 123 21.29 -31.24 30.83
N THR A 124 20.14 -31.19 30.24
CA THR A 124 19.99 -30.98 28.78
C THR A 124 19.52 -29.56 28.42
N LYS A 125 19.06 -28.77 29.41
CA LYS A 125 18.68 -27.39 29.25
C LYS A 125 19.20 -26.49 30.36
N ILE A 126 19.90 -25.40 29.97
CA ILE A 126 20.38 -24.34 30.85
C ILE A 126 19.60 -23.10 30.57
N ILE A 127 18.99 -22.49 31.59
CA ILE A 127 18.22 -21.23 31.49
C ILE A 127 19.00 -20.15 32.27
N LEU A 128 19.43 -19.10 31.61
CA LEU A 128 20.12 -17.98 32.26
C LEU A 128 19.09 -17.12 33.00
N THR A 129 19.40 -16.77 34.24
CA THR A 129 18.56 -15.90 35.10
C THR A 129 19.26 -14.59 35.46
N ALA A 130 20.51 -14.40 35.04
CA ALA A 130 21.27 -13.17 35.18
C ALA A 130 22.41 -13.11 34.18
N SER A 131 22.93 -11.92 33.95
CA SER A 131 24.18 -11.72 33.19
C SER A 131 25.38 -12.00 34.09
N PHE A 132 26.37 -12.70 33.57
CA PHE A 132 27.60 -13.01 34.30
C PHE A 132 28.80 -13.17 33.38
N GLY A 133 29.96 -13.39 33.95
CA GLY A 133 31.19 -13.64 33.19
C GLY A 133 32.15 -14.53 33.93
N ASN A 134 33.07 -15.11 33.18
CA ASN A 134 34.22 -15.86 33.71
C ASN A 134 35.04 -14.93 34.60
N PRO A 135 35.20 -15.26 35.90
CA PRO A 135 35.93 -14.39 36.83
C PRO A 135 37.44 -14.36 36.56
N SER A 136 38.01 -15.34 35.89
CA SER A 136 39.45 -15.45 35.61
C SER A 136 39.74 -15.84 34.17
N ALA A 137 40.61 -15.11 33.54
CA ALA A 137 41.12 -15.43 32.19
C ALA A 137 41.90 -16.75 32.10
N SER A 138 42.39 -17.23 33.20
CA SER A 138 43.11 -18.54 33.35
C SER A 138 42.19 -19.68 33.75
N ASP A 139 40.90 -19.44 33.96
CA ASP A 139 39.97 -20.49 34.28
C ASP A 139 39.75 -21.42 33.07
N SER A 140 40.23 -22.65 33.21
CA SER A 140 40.08 -23.71 32.21
C SER A 140 39.03 -24.76 32.59
N SER A 141 38.23 -24.51 33.62
CA SER A 141 37.24 -25.46 34.13
C SER A 141 36.25 -25.90 33.07
N LEU A 142 35.82 -24.98 32.21
CA LEU A 142 34.94 -25.29 31.09
C LEU A 142 35.70 -25.94 29.93
N SER A 143 36.83 -25.37 29.53
CA SER A 143 37.60 -25.80 28.36
C SER A 143 38.28 -27.17 28.53
N GLY A 144 38.43 -27.64 29.77
CA GLY A 144 38.99 -28.99 30.10
C GLY A 144 37.95 -30.14 29.98
N TYR A 145 36.70 -29.84 29.76
CA TYR A 145 35.61 -30.82 29.68
C TYR A 145 35.09 -31.00 28.26
N GLN A 146 34.75 -32.19 27.87
CA GLN A 146 34.15 -32.49 26.55
C GLN A 146 32.78 -33.11 26.76
N ARG A 147 31.78 -32.28 26.52
CA ARG A 147 30.37 -32.65 26.62
C ARG A 147 29.97 -33.61 25.50
N LYS A 148 29.17 -34.62 25.79
CA LYS A 148 28.77 -35.67 24.82
C LYS A 148 27.26 -35.79 24.63
N ASN A 149 26.44 -35.26 25.53
CA ASN A 149 25.00 -35.28 25.41
C ASN A 149 24.48 -33.92 24.92
N ASP A 150 23.26 -33.93 24.44
CA ASP A 150 22.57 -32.76 23.94
C ASP A 150 22.58 -31.64 24.97
N LEU A 151 22.61 -30.39 24.49
CA LEU A 151 22.55 -29.21 25.32
C LEU A 151 21.83 -28.06 24.63
N GLU A 152 20.80 -27.57 25.29
CA GLU A 152 20.18 -26.27 25.00
C GLU A 152 20.64 -25.22 26.01
N ILE A 153 20.99 -24.03 25.54
CA ILE A 153 21.32 -22.86 26.37
C ILE A 153 20.35 -21.75 25.96
N ASP A 154 19.39 -21.49 26.84
CA ASP A 154 18.44 -20.38 26.70
C ASP A 154 18.96 -19.19 27.49
N GLY A 155 19.45 -18.20 26.79
CA GLY A 155 20.08 -17.02 27.36
C GLY A 155 19.11 -16.02 27.96
N GLN A 156 17.81 -16.07 27.67
CA GLN A 156 16.79 -15.12 28.16
C GLN A 156 17.18 -13.65 27.94
N GLY A 157 17.99 -13.35 26.91
CA GLY A 157 18.53 -12.03 26.65
C GLY A 157 19.72 -11.61 27.53
N HIS A 158 20.18 -12.46 28.41
CA HIS A 158 21.31 -12.18 29.28
C HIS A 158 22.65 -12.21 28.54
N ARG A 159 23.65 -11.50 29.13
CA ARG A 159 25.00 -11.38 28.60
C ARG A 159 25.94 -12.32 29.35
N VAL A 160 26.73 -13.10 28.59
CA VAL A 160 27.79 -13.95 29.13
C VAL A 160 29.14 -13.58 28.57
N ASP A 161 30.13 -13.32 29.44
CA ASP A 161 31.53 -13.09 29.08
C ASP A 161 32.36 -14.35 29.28
N PHE A 162 32.69 -15.03 28.19
CA PHE A 162 33.47 -16.26 28.20
C PHE A 162 34.95 -16.04 28.46
N ARG A 163 35.48 -14.83 28.30
CA ARG A 163 36.89 -14.52 28.27
C ARG A 163 37.68 -15.51 27.42
N ASN A 164 38.60 -16.30 27.97
CA ASN A 164 39.39 -17.31 27.25
C ASN A 164 38.88 -18.75 27.50
N SER A 165 37.58 -18.91 27.62
CA SER A 165 36.93 -20.23 27.82
C SER A 165 36.09 -20.63 26.66
N SER A 166 35.83 -21.92 26.50
CA SER A 166 35.04 -22.52 25.41
C SER A 166 34.25 -23.71 25.92
N ILE A 167 33.06 -23.92 25.38
CA ILE A 167 32.33 -25.17 25.52
C ILE A 167 32.88 -26.16 24.49
N TYR A 168 33.47 -27.24 24.94
CA TYR A 168 33.96 -28.28 24.05
C TYR A 168 32.98 -29.46 23.96
N LEU A 169 32.71 -29.88 22.73
CA LEU A 169 31.87 -31.03 22.41
C LEU A 169 32.77 -32.23 22.07
N GLY A 170 32.56 -33.34 22.74
CA GLY A 170 33.18 -34.62 22.48
C GLY A 170 32.40 -35.45 21.45
N SER A 171 32.78 -36.70 21.27
CA SER A 171 31.99 -37.67 20.48
C SER A 171 30.63 -37.83 21.08
N PRO A 172 29.51 -37.57 20.38
CA PRO A 172 28.21 -37.63 20.98
C PRO A 172 27.85 -39.04 21.41
N THR A 173 27.14 -39.15 22.51
CA THR A 173 26.63 -40.44 23.04
C THR A 173 25.53 -40.99 22.11
N ASN A 174 24.70 -40.11 21.56
CA ASN A 174 23.66 -40.45 20.60
C ASN A 174 24.24 -40.57 19.19
N ALA A 175 23.46 -41.17 18.26
CA ALA A 175 23.83 -41.25 16.86
C ALA A 175 24.00 -39.84 16.23
N ILE A 176 23.21 -38.85 16.71
CA ILE A 176 23.29 -37.42 16.40
C ILE A 176 23.20 -36.67 17.73
N GLY A 177 24.11 -35.76 17.98
CA GLY A 177 24.06 -34.82 19.11
C GLY A 177 23.53 -33.46 18.68
N LEU A 178 22.77 -32.81 19.54
CA LEU A 178 22.24 -31.45 19.30
C LEU A 178 22.88 -30.46 20.28
N PHE A 179 23.45 -29.41 19.77
CA PHE A 179 23.83 -28.22 20.53
C PHE A 179 22.98 -27.03 20.07
N HIS A 180 22.18 -26.49 20.98
CA HIS A 180 21.30 -25.38 20.71
C HIS A 180 21.60 -24.22 21.66
N MET A 181 21.85 -23.01 21.14
CA MET A 181 22.06 -21.80 21.94
C MET A 181 21.24 -20.65 21.32
N HIS A 182 20.51 -19.93 22.17
CA HIS A 182 19.65 -18.87 21.70
C HIS A 182 19.39 -17.79 22.74
N ASP A 183 18.86 -16.65 22.28
CA ASP A 183 18.43 -15.50 23.08
C ASP A 183 19.53 -15.01 24.05
N ILE A 184 20.77 -14.83 23.54
CA ILE A 184 21.96 -14.55 24.35
C ILE A 184 22.86 -13.48 23.73
N VAL A 185 23.50 -12.67 24.61
CA VAL A 185 24.59 -11.76 24.25
C VAL A 185 25.93 -12.34 24.67
N LEU A 186 26.82 -12.54 23.72
CA LEU A 186 28.11 -13.17 23.93
C LEU A 186 29.25 -12.17 23.87
N ASN A 187 30.20 -12.33 24.77
CA ASN A 187 31.42 -11.56 24.84
C ASN A 187 32.61 -12.44 25.19
N GLN A 188 33.80 -12.01 24.78
CA GLN A 188 35.08 -12.57 25.21
C GLN A 188 36.04 -11.41 25.53
N ASN A 189 35.78 -10.69 26.62
CA ASN A 189 36.56 -9.58 27.10
C ASN A 189 37.89 -10.07 27.71
N TYR A 190 38.88 -10.28 26.83
CA TYR A 190 40.18 -10.78 27.19
C TYR A 190 41.29 -9.85 26.65
N ALA A 191 42.16 -9.44 27.50
CA ALA A 191 43.23 -8.47 27.16
C ALA A 191 44.26 -9.00 26.13
N GLY A 192 44.37 -10.33 25.99
CA GLY A 192 45.13 -11.01 24.93
C GLY A 192 44.23 -11.42 23.78
N ALA A 193 44.85 -11.94 22.70
CA ALA A 193 44.02 -12.59 21.68
C ALA A 193 43.49 -13.92 22.25
N SER A 194 42.18 -14.01 22.44
CA SER A 194 41.56 -15.30 22.72
C SER A 194 41.79 -16.22 21.52
N SER A 195 42.16 -17.44 21.76
CA SER A 195 42.24 -18.50 20.74
C SER A 195 41.02 -19.43 20.81
N GLU A 196 40.19 -19.21 21.79
CA GLU A 196 39.06 -20.08 22.08
C GLU A 196 37.76 -19.59 21.41
N ASP A 197 37.06 -20.50 20.81
CA ASP A 197 35.72 -20.27 20.24
C ASP A 197 34.70 -20.30 21.37
N ILE A 198 33.47 -19.73 21.20
CA ILE A 198 32.42 -19.84 22.24
C ILE A 198 32.06 -21.32 22.44
N VAL A 199 31.82 -22.03 21.35
CA VAL A 199 31.59 -23.47 21.36
C VAL A 199 32.34 -24.15 20.25
N GLY A 200 32.80 -25.41 20.46
CA GLY A 200 33.46 -26.10 19.36
C GLY A 200 33.68 -27.58 19.59
N ASN A 201 33.97 -28.26 18.49
CA ASN A 201 34.48 -29.62 18.50
C ASN A 201 35.87 -29.64 17.82
N ARG A 202 36.71 -30.51 18.29
CA ARG A 202 38.01 -30.83 17.69
C ARG A 202 38.02 -32.30 17.20
N LEU A 203 36.86 -32.77 16.78
CA LEU A 203 36.65 -34.13 16.33
C LEU A 203 37.07 -34.32 14.87
N ASN A 204 37.41 -35.57 14.52
CA ASN A 204 37.51 -35.97 13.14
C ASN A 204 36.17 -35.87 12.43
N TYR A 205 36.18 -35.97 11.09
CA TYR A 205 34.98 -35.82 10.28
C TYR A 205 33.87 -36.81 10.68
N THR A 206 34.18 -38.05 11.04
CA THR A 206 33.20 -39.09 11.42
C THR A 206 32.37 -38.72 12.61
N ASN A 207 32.99 -38.10 13.63
CA ASN A 207 32.33 -37.74 14.88
C ASN A 207 31.88 -36.28 14.88
N GLY A 208 32.60 -35.41 14.18
CA GLY A 208 32.19 -33.99 14.00
C GLY A 208 30.87 -33.85 13.23
N ALA A 209 30.70 -34.63 12.16
CA ALA A 209 29.48 -34.62 11.34
C ALA A 209 28.22 -35.15 12.09
N LYS A 210 28.38 -35.82 13.26
CA LYS A 210 27.25 -36.21 14.07
C LYS A 210 26.64 -35.12 14.90
N TRP A 211 27.35 -33.99 15.09
CA TRP A 211 26.78 -32.85 15.78
C TRP A 211 25.96 -31.97 14.83
N LYS A 212 24.79 -31.52 15.34
CA LYS A 212 23.99 -30.46 14.75
C LYS A 212 24.00 -29.27 15.70
N TYR A 213 24.44 -28.12 15.20
CA TYR A 213 24.45 -26.87 15.93
C TYR A 213 23.27 -26.04 15.50
N ARG A 214 22.53 -25.51 16.46
CA ARG A 214 21.41 -24.60 16.19
C ARG A 214 21.60 -23.30 16.98
N PHE A 215 21.52 -22.17 16.31
CA PHE A 215 21.70 -20.84 16.92
C PHE A 215 20.56 -19.91 16.55
N GLY A 216 20.04 -19.12 17.53
CA GLY A 216 18.96 -18.18 17.30
C GLY A 216 19.06 -16.95 18.19
N ASN A 217 18.71 -15.78 17.67
CA ASN A 217 18.67 -14.53 18.44
C ASN A 217 19.95 -14.26 19.23
N ILE A 218 21.11 -14.33 18.58
CA ILE A 218 22.42 -14.16 19.20
C ILE A 218 23.06 -12.86 18.78
N THR A 219 23.55 -12.10 19.77
CA THR A 219 24.49 -11.00 19.58
C THR A 219 25.88 -11.43 20.04
N ALA A 220 26.87 -11.44 19.15
CA ALA A 220 28.28 -11.65 19.49
C ALA A 220 29.04 -10.35 19.34
N GLU A 221 29.55 -9.82 20.46
CA GLU A 221 30.30 -8.58 20.51
C GLU A 221 31.70 -8.72 19.89
N SER A 222 32.33 -7.62 19.52
CA SER A 222 33.59 -7.57 18.79
C SER A 222 34.79 -8.26 19.47
N GLY A 223 34.67 -8.64 20.75
CA GLY A 223 35.66 -9.42 21.50
C GLY A 223 35.61 -10.92 21.22
N VAL A 224 34.52 -11.41 20.70
CA VAL A 224 34.30 -12.85 20.43
C VAL A 224 35.22 -13.33 19.32
N GLN A 225 36.00 -14.40 19.57
CA GLN A 225 36.90 -14.99 18.58
C GLN A 225 36.11 -15.58 17.42
N ARG A 226 35.20 -16.49 17.70
CA ARG A 226 34.29 -17.19 16.78
C ARG A 226 33.08 -17.69 17.56
N LEU A 227 31.90 -17.66 16.98
CA LEU A 227 30.73 -18.25 17.64
C LEU A 227 30.86 -19.76 17.73
N ALA A 228 31.16 -20.43 16.62
CA ALA A 228 31.30 -21.88 16.68
C ALA A 228 32.43 -22.42 15.78
N ARG A 229 33.20 -23.36 16.33
CA ARG A 229 34.02 -24.31 15.56
C ARG A 229 33.25 -25.63 15.43
N ALA A 230 32.29 -25.65 14.53
CA ALA A 230 31.47 -26.82 14.22
C ALA A 230 32.08 -27.62 13.06
N SER A 231 33.38 -27.96 13.18
CA SER A 231 34.10 -28.64 12.10
C SER A 231 33.35 -29.88 11.62
N HIS A 232 33.08 -29.95 10.32
CA HIS A 232 32.32 -31.02 9.63
C HIS A 232 30.83 -31.09 9.95
N ALA A 233 30.33 -30.28 10.87
CA ALA A 233 28.96 -30.34 11.36
C ALA A 233 28.03 -29.47 10.53
N GLU A 234 26.73 -29.74 10.65
CA GLU A 234 25.66 -28.86 10.17
C GLU A 234 25.42 -27.77 11.21
N VAL A 235 25.34 -26.54 10.73
CA VAL A 235 24.96 -25.35 11.51
C VAL A 235 23.64 -24.83 10.96
N THR A 236 22.63 -24.71 11.80
CA THR A 236 21.38 -24.04 11.50
C THR A 236 21.29 -22.75 12.29
N VAL A 237 20.92 -21.65 11.62
CA VAL A 237 20.66 -20.37 12.28
C VAL A 237 19.26 -19.87 12.00
N TYR A 238 18.66 -19.14 12.95
CA TYR A 238 17.32 -18.57 12.84
C TYR A 238 17.16 -17.28 13.63
N GLY A 239 16.09 -16.55 13.37
CA GLY A 239 15.79 -15.31 14.07
C GLY A 239 16.82 -14.22 13.77
N LYS A 240 17.15 -13.41 14.77
CA LYS A 240 18.09 -12.30 14.63
C LYS A 240 19.50 -12.69 15.11
N MET A 241 20.46 -12.63 14.20
CA MET A 241 21.88 -12.91 14.46
C MET A 241 22.70 -11.66 14.18
N ASP A 242 23.39 -11.09 15.17
CA ASP A 242 24.34 -9.97 15.01
C ASP A 242 25.71 -10.41 15.52
N LEU A 243 26.55 -10.85 14.59
CA LEU A 243 27.85 -11.44 14.90
C LEU A 243 28.97 -10.52 14.46
N ASN A 244 29.74 -10.03 15.43
CA ASN A 244 30.91 -9.22 15.18
C ASN A 244 32.16 -9.89 15.76
N THR A 245 32.74 -10.83 15.03
CA THR A 245 33.78 -11.71 15.52
C THR A 245 35.19 -11.27 15.09
N ARG A 246 36.20 -11.75 15.78
CA ARG A 246 37.62 -11.50 15.46
C ARG A 246 38.16 -12.43 14.38
N ALA A 247 37.64 -13.64 14.28
CA ALA A 247 37.86 -14.62 13.23
C ALA A 247 36.52 -14.92 12.51
N GLU A 248 36.47 -16.00 11.76
CA GLU A 248 35.21 -16.44 11.11
C GLU A 248 34.04 -16.50 12.10
N ASN A 249 32.84 -16.22 11.65
CA ASN A 249 31.66 -16.46 12.50
C ASN A 249 31.53 -17.97 12.81
N PHE A 250 31.76 -18.82 11.79
CA PHE A 250 31.69 -20.27 11.91
C PHE A 250 32.80 -20.98 11.12
N TYR A 251 33.38 -22.07 11.74
CA TYR A 251 33.88 -23.23 11.00
C TYR A 251 32.73 -24.25 10.93
N LEU A 252 32.47 -24.84 9.77
CA LEU A 252 31.30 -25.67 9.59
C LEU A 252 31.45 -26.70 8.44
N GLY A 253 30.49 -27.60 8.33
CA GLY A 253 30.34 -28.54 7.23
C GLY A 253 29.17 -28.21 6.31
N SER A 254 28.09 -27.67 6.86
CA SER A 254 26.93 -27.14 6.15
C SER A 254 26.32 -25.97 6.91
N LEU A 255 25.71 -25.01 6.20
CA LEU A 255 25.02 -23.87 6.81
C LEU A 255 23.61 -23.75 6.26
N ILE A 256 22.64 -23.72 7.17
CA ILE A 256 21.24 -23.51 6.86
C ILE A 256 20.76 -22.30 7.65
N MET A 257 20.29 -21.28 6.96
CA MET A 257 19.56 -20.16 7.54
C MET A 257 18.06 -20.42 7.33
N GLU A 258 17.30 -20.53 8.41
CA GLU A 258 15.86 -20.77 8.35
C GLU A 258 15.12 -19.56 7.76
N ASP A 259 13.91 -19.78 7.27
CA ASP A 259 13.09 -18.72 6.67
C ASP A 259 12.90 -17.54 7.65
N GLY A 260 13.03 -16.31 7.15
CA GLY A 260 12.89 -15.10 7.94
C GLY A 260 14.11 -14.72 8.80
N THR A 261 15.23 -15.41 8.67
CA THR A 261 16.47 -15.08 9.41
C THR A 261 17.01 -13.71 9.05
N ASP A 262 17.28 -12.88 10.07
CA ASP A 262 18.00 -11.60 9.96
C ASP A 262 19.44 -11.78 10.47
N TYR A 263 20.35 -12.00 9.55
CA TYR A 263 21.75 -12.32 9.84
C TYR A 263 22.69 -11.20 9.47
N LYS A 264 23.41 -10.69 10.46
CA LYS A 264 24.53 -9.75 10.24
C LYS A 264 25.81 -10.37 10.74
N GLY A 265 26.71 -10.66 9.81
CA GLY A 265 27.98 -11.31 10.10
C GLY A 265 29.18 -10.45 9.69
N ASN A 266 29.90 -9.89 10.67
CA ASN A 266 31.11 -9.13 10.46
C ASN A 266 32.33 -9.86 11.01
N VAL A 267 33.48 -9.70 10.30
CA VAL A 267 34.78 -10.17 10.75
C VAL A 267 35.68 -8.96 10.90
N ASN A 268 36.33 -8.86 12.08
CA ASN A 268 37.17 -7.70 12.40
C ASN A 268 38.65 -7.86 11.95
N ASN A 269 39.01 -9.01 11.39
CA ASN A 269 40.40 -9.31 11.00
C ASN A 269 40.42 -9.75 9.51
N TYR A 270 41.28 -9.08 8.74
CA TYR A 270 41.43 -9.32 7.30
C TYR A 270 41.96 -10.71 6.90
N ASN A 271 42.44 -11.52 7.85
CA ASN A 271 42.97 -12.84 7.58
C ASN A 271 41.90 -13.94 7.55
N PHE A 272 40.60 -13.60 7.69
CA PHE A 272 39.54 -14.57 7.84
C PHE A 272 38.38 -14.31 6.86
N SER A 273 37.71 -15.39 6.43
CA SER A 273 36.43 -15.38 5.77
C SER A 273 35.32 -15.17 6.82
N VAL A 274 34.06 -15.02 6.38
CA VAL A 274 32.92 -15.03 7.33
C VAL A 274 32.57 -16.46 7.70
N PHE A 275 32.51 -17.34 6.74
CA PHE A 275 32.22 -18.76 6.90
C PHE A 275 33.36 -19.60 6.31
N TRP A 276 33.87 -20.52 7.08
CA TRP A 276 34.88 -21.45 6.58
C TRP A 276 34.37 -22.88 6.61
N TYR A 277 34.21 -23.47 5.43
CA TYR A 277 33.85 -24.88 5.25
C TYR A 277 35.07 -25.75 5.55
N ASN A 278 35.32 -25.96 6.82
CA ASN A 278 36.43 -26.78 7.30
C ASN A 278 36.06 -28.25 7.21
N VAL A 279 36.02 -28.76 5.98
CA VAL A 279 35.81 -30.16 5.62
C VAL A 279 36.94 -30.63 4.70
N ALA A 280 37.19 -31.95 4.63
CA ALA A 280 38.17 -32.45 3.72
C ALA A 280 37.69 -32.36 2.25
N ALA A 281 38.55 -31.98 1.33
CA ALA A 281 38.26 -31.89 -0.10
C ALA A 281 37.73 -33.23 -0.70
N SER A 282 38.07 -34.38 -0.13
CA SER A 282 37.53 -35.70 -0.48
C SER A 282 36.23 -36.07 0.20
N ALA A 283 35.36 -35.16 0.28
CA ALA A 283 34.23 -35.06 1.19
C ALA A 283 33.10 -36.10 1.06
N SER A 284 33.15 -37.07 0.16
CA SER A 284 32.24 -38.22 0.19
C SER A 284 32.25 -39.00 1.52
N SER A 285 33.22 -38.73 2.39
CA SER A 285 33.39 -39.36 3.70
C SER A 285 32.97 -38.49 4.88
N THR A 286 32.51 -37.28 4.68
CA THR A 286 32.33 -36.30 5.79
C THR A 286 30.94 -36.34 6.41
N GLY A 287 29.92 -36.84 5.73
CA GLY A 287 28.51 -36.81 6.16
C GLY A 287 27.87 -35.42 6.12
N ALA A 288 28.63 -34.34 5.84
CA ALA A 288 28.10 -33.00 5.63
C ALA A 288 27.68 -32.82 4.17
N SER A 289 26.56 -32.13 3.93
CA SER A 289 26.05 -31.83 2.59
C SER A 289 26.92 -30.77 1.88
N ARG A 290 27.66 -29.99 2.62
CA ARG A 290 28.49 -28.88 2.15
C ARG A 290 27.69 -27.80 1.44
N GLU A 291 26.44 -27.67 1.81
CA GLU A 291 25.53 -26.64 1.31
C GLU A 291 25.54 -25.38 2.18
N PHE A 292 25.29 -24.26 1.55
CA PHE A 292 24.92 -23.02 2.19
C PHE A 292 23.55 -22.64 1.67
N THR A 293 22.53 -22.78 2.50
CA THR A 293 21.16 -22.44 2.17
C THR A 293 20.71 -21.23 2.97
N ILE A 294 20.39 -20.14 2.27
CA ILE A 294 19.65 -19.02 2.80
C ILE A 294 18.18 -19.31 2.50
N GLY A 295 17.36 -19.41 3.52
CA GLY A 295 15.92 -19.67 3.42
C GLY A 295 15.17 -18.54 2.72
N LYS A 296 13.85 -18.56 2.77
CA LYS A 296 12.99 -17.52 2.19
C LYS A 296 12.87 -16.32 3.15
N ASN A 297 12.68 -15.13 2.56
CA ASN A 297 12.45 -13.89 3.31
C ASN A 297 13.58 -13.58 4.32
N CYS A 298 14.79 -14.06 4.08
CA CYS A 298 15.95 -13.76 4.92
C CYS A 298 16.59 -12.43 4.54
N ARG A 299 17.26 -11.82 5.50
CA ARG A 299 18.24 -10.77 5.26
C ARG A 299 19.59 -11.23 5.78
N VAL A 300 20.59 -11.24 4.91
CA VAL A 300 21.94 -11.70 5.23
C VAL A 300 22.95 -10.65 4.81
N ASP A 301 23.51 -9.93 5.77
CA ASP A 301 24.53 -8.90 5.57
C ASP A 301 25.87 -9.44 6.09
N VAL A 302 26.83 -9.70 5.22
CA VAL A 302 28.13 -10.24 5.61
C VAL A 302 29.28 -9.40 5.07
N GLY A 303 30.33 -9.25 5.89
CA GLY A 303 31.45 -8.45 5.47
C GLY A 303 32.66 -8.47 6.42
N GLN A 304 33.67 -7.68 6.03
CA GLN A 304 34.80 -7.37 6.88
C GLN A 304 34.92 -5.87 7.12
N THR A 305 35.32 -5.50 8.34
CA THR A 305 35.51 -4.08 8.71
C THR A 305 36.80 -3.51 8.16
N GLN A 306 37.79 -4.36 7.84
CA GLN A 306 39.10 -3.95 7.33
C GLN A 306 39.14 -3.96 5.81
N THR A 307 39.90 -3.05 5.23
CA THR A 307 40.00 -2.82 3.79
C THR A 307 41.27 -3.37 3.14
N VAL A 308 42.24 -3.83 3.94
CA VAL A 308 43.54 -4.32 3.46
C VAL A 308 43.86 -5.67 4.06
N GLY A 309 44.48 -6.55 3.30
CA GLY A 309 44.96 -7.84 3.75
C GLY A 309 44.76 -8.99 2.75
N ARG A 310 44.57 -10.21 3.24
CA ARG A 310 44.34 -11.38 2.42
C ARG A 310 42.93 -11.36 1.81
N THR A 311 42.83 -11.86 0.57
CA THR A 311 41.62 -11.84 -0.21
C THR A 311 40.78 -13.10 0.02
N TYR A 312 40.36 -13.34 1.27
CA TYR A 312 39.41 -14.42 1.53
C TYR A 312 38.00 -14.02 1.09
N PRO A 313 37.23 -14.94 0.47
CA PRO A 313 35.83 -14.71 0.17
C PRO A 313 34.95 -14.76 1.43
N ALA A 314 33.68 -14.36 1.32
CA ALA A 314 32.74 -14.48 2.43
C ALA A 314 32.56 -15.96 2.84
N VAL A 315 32.45 -16.84 1.87
CA VAL A 315 32.38 -18.30 2.05
C VAL A 315 33.65 -18.92 1.48
N PHE A 316 34.40 -19.60 2.32
CA PHE A 316 35.75 -20.09 1.96
C PHE A 316 35.83 -21.61 1.94
N GLU A 317 36.56 -22.12 0.95
CA GLU A 317 36.91 -23.51 0.65
C GLU A 317 35.69 -24.37 0.26
N HIS A 318 35.49 -25.48 0.85
CA HIS A 318 34.89 -26.74 0.40
C HIS A 318 33.33 -26.74 0.38
N TYR A 319 32.64 -25.61 0.15
CA TYR A 319 31.19 -25.67 -0.10
C TYR A 319 30.87 -26.10 -1.55
N LEU A 320 29.71 -26.73 -1.74
CA LEU A 320 29.27 -27.21 -3.07
C LEU A 320 28.07 -26.41 -3.62
N SER A 321 27.22 -25.93 -2.76
CA SER A 321 26.09 -25.12 -3.19
C SER A 321 25.87 -23.92 -2.29
N LEU A 322 25.56 -22.80 -2.90
CA LEU A 322 25.07 -21.60 -2.22
C LEU A 322 23.71 -21.26 -2.85
N THR A 323 22.64 -21.37 -2.06
CA THR A 323 21.30 -21.01 -2.52
C THR A 323 20.79 -19.80 -1.78
N VAL A 324 20.41 -18.75 -2.52
CA VAL A 324 19.70 -17.59 -1.96
C VAL A 324 18.22 -17.78 -2.23
N GLY A 325 17.45 -18.02 -1.17
CA GLY A 325 16.02 -18.36 -1.23
C GLY A 325 15.15 -17.21 -1.71
N GLU A 326 13.91 -17.52 -2.01
CA GLU A 326 12.95 -16.57 -2.56
C GLU A 326 12.75 -15.35 -1.63
N ASN A 327 12.72 -14.15 -2.24
CA ASN A 327 12.53 -12.87 -1.54
C ASN A 327 13.54 -12.61 -0.42
N SER A 328 14.74 -13.19 -0.51
CA SER A 328 15.83 -12.96 0.45
C SER A 328 16.84 -11.98 -0.07
N VAL A 329 17.51 -11.30 0.85
CA VAL A 329 18.57 -10.34 0.55
C VAL A 329 19.90 -10.91 1.02
N TYR A 330 20.90 -10.99 0.13
CA TYR A 330 22.26 -11.39 0.45
C TYR A 330 23.23 -10.30 0.04
N ASN A 331 23.71 -9.56 1.00
CA ASN A 331 24.68 -8.48 0.84
C ASN A 331 26.06 -8.96 1.26
N VAL A 332 27.03 -8.84 0.38
CA VAL A 332 28.42 -9.21 0.63
C VAL A 332 29.34 -8.02 0.37
N ASP A 333 30.11 -7.61 1.39
CA ASP A 333 31.08 -6.53 1.28
C ASP A 333 32.43 -6.97 1.85
N MET A 334 33.26 -7.58 1.01
CA MET A 334 34.54 -8.15 1.37
C MET A 334 35.72 -7.33 0.85
N PRO A 335 36.87 -7.36 1.48
CA PRO A 335 38.10 -6.74 0.92
C PRO A 335 38.69 -7.51 -0.26
N GLY A 336 38.23 -8.73 -0.51
CA GLY A 336 38.69 -9.59 -1.64
C GLY A 336 37.50 -10.03 -2.48
N ASN A 337 37.49 -11.31 -2.86
CA ASN A 337 36.35 -11.87 -3.57
C ASN A 337 35.10 -11.85 -2.67
N ALA A 338 33.96 -11.40 -3.20
CA ALA A 338 32.68 -11.60 -2.54
C ALA A 338 32.30 -13.08 -2.59
N VAL A 339 32.42 -13.69 -3.76
CA VAL A 339 32.16 -15.12 -3.99
C VAL A 339 33.35 -15.77 -4.71
N ARG A 340 33.77 -16.95 -4.25
CA ARG A 340 34.79 -17.75 -4.89
C ARG A 340 34.42 -19.23 -4.84
N PHE A 341 34.39 -19.88 -6.02
CA PHE A 341 34.11 -21.30 -6.15
C PHE A 341 35.42 -22.09 -6.15
N ASP A 342 35.78 -22.72 -5.04
CA ASP A 342 37.05 -23.39 -4.84
C ASP A 342 37.00 -24.90 -5.18
N ASP A 343 35.81 -25.53 -5.14
CA ASP A 343 35.63 -26.96 -5.39
C ASP A 343 34.99 -27.25 -6.75
N VAL A 344 35.32 -28.35 -7.34
CA VAL A 344 34.73 -28.84 -8.59
C VAL A 344 33.22 -29.05 -8.39
N GLY A 345 32.44 -28.46 -9.26
CA GLY A 345 30.98 -28.53 -9.23
C GLY A 345 30.31 -27.56 -8.22
N ALA A 346 31.10 -26.74 -7.52
CA ALA A 346 30.54 -25.72 -6.62
C ALA A 346 29.73 -24.67 -7.41
N GLY A 347 28.67 -24.16 -6.80
CA GLY A 347 27.87 -23.17 -7.49
C GLY A 347 26.97 -22.32 -6.60
N MET A 348 26.38 -21.30 -7.22
CA MET A 348 25.42 -20.40 -6.58
C MET A 348 24.14 -20.32 -7.41
N THR A 349 23.00 -20.38 -6.73
CA THR A 349 21.67 -20.19 -7.31
C THR A 349 20.93 -19.07 -6.60
N ILE A 350 20.42 -18.12 -7.38
CA ILE A 350 19.66 -16.97 -6.90
C ILE A 350 18.19 -17.19 -7.31
N LYS A 351 17.30 -17.36 -6.34
CA LYS A 351 15.88 -17.67 -6.57
C LYS A 351 15.06 -16.40 -6.89
N LYS A 352 13.85 -16.62 -7.37
CA LYS A 352 12.90 -15.54 -7.70
C LYS A 352 12.71 -14.57 -6.54
N GLY A 353 12.75 -13.27 -6.82
CA GLY A 353 12.63 -12.20 -5.82
C GLY A 353 13.86 -12.03 -4.92
N ALA A 354 14.83 -12.94 -4.99
CA ALA A 354 16.05 -12.80 -4.22
C ALA A 354 16.95 -11.69 -4.77
N ILE A 355 17.56 -10.94 -3.86
CA ILE A 355 18.42 -9.80 -4.15
C ILE A 355 19.84 -10.15 -3.68
N VAL A 356 20.78 -10.13 -4.60
CA VAL A 356 22.19 -10.41 -4.30
C VAL A 356 23.04 -9.21 -4.67
N ASN A 357 23.70 -8.60 -3.66
CA ASN A 357 24.62 -7.49 -3.81
C ASN A 357 26.04 -7.97 -3.47
N LEU A 358 26.90 -8.05 -4.47
CA LEU A 358 28.28 -8.46 -4.32
C LEU A 358 29.21 -7.27 -4.54
N THR A 359 29.90 -6.85 -3.49
CA THR A 359 30.82 -5.73 -3.52
C THR A 359 32.21 -6.10 -2.98
N SER A 360 33.20 -5.35 -3.36
CA SER A 360 34.56 -5.51 -2.85
C SER A 360 35.19 -4.15 -2.55
N LYS A 361 35.84 -4.05 -1.39
CA LYS A 361 36.56 -2.86 -0.94
C LYS A 361 37.94 -2.73 -1.58
N GLN A 362 38.48 -3.80 -2.14
CA GLN A 362 39.78 -3.81 -2.79
C GLN A 362 39.68 -3.76 -4.31
N THR A 363 40.71 -3.19 -4.92
CA THR A 363 40.85 -3.12 -6.38
C THR A 363 41.63 -4.31 -6.96
N ALA A 364 42.21 -5.18 -6.13
CA ALA A 364 43.06 -6.29 -6.56
C ALA A 364 42.27 -7.61 -6.65
N GLY A 365 41.83 -7.99 -7.83
CA GLY A 365 41.16 -9.27 -8.06
C GLY A 365 39.68 -9.14 -8.41
N SER A 366 39.11 -10.23 -8.90
CA SER A 366 37.71 -10.32 -9.27
C SER A 366 36.81 -10.34 -8.04
N ILE A 367 35.59 -9.81 -8.18
CA ILE A 367 34.54 -9.90 -7.13
C ILE A 367 33.97 -11.32 -7.09
N VAL A 368 33.72 -11.90 -8.26
CA VAL A 368 33.27 -13.30 -8.40
C VAL A 368 34.35 -14.09 -9.16
N ALA A 369 34.87 -15.14 -8.53
CA ALA A 369 35.97 -15.93 -9.04
C ALA A 369 35.61 -17.43 -9.17
N PHE A 370 35.72 -17.96 -10.37
CA PHE A 370 35.53 -19.37 -10.65
C PHE A 370 36.93 -20.05 -10.62
N SER A 371 37.31 -20.56 -9.44
CA SER A 371 38.65 -21.09 -9.17
C SER A 371 38.76 -22.60 -9.29
N ALA A 372 37.67 -23.30 -9.62
CA ALA A 372 37.62 -24.72 -9.93
C ALA A 372 36.89 -24.99 -11.25
N ASN A 373 36.81 -26.23 -11.65
CA ASN A 373 36.14 -26.64 -12.87
C ASN A 373 34.66 -26.97 -12.62
N ASN A 374 33.82 -26.85 -13.67
CA ASN A 374 32.40 -27.20 -13.67
C ASN A 374 31.59 -26.45 -12.59
N THR A 375 32.04 -25.26 -12.25
CA THR A 375 31.36 -24.40 -11.28
C THR A 375 30.31 -23.50 -11.96
N TYR A 376 29.34 -23.00 -11.19
CA TYR A 376 28.28 -22.21 -11.80
C TYR A 376 27.77 -21.06 -10.90
N LEU A 377 27.25 -20.02 -11.57
CA LEU A 377 26.40 -19.00 -10.99
C LEU A 377 25.15 -18.88 -11.85
N ASN A 378 23.98 -19.07 -11.24
CA ASN A 378 22.70 -19.00 -11.91
C ASN A 378 21.77 -18.00 -11.22
N ALA A 379 21.41 -16.91 -11.92
CA ALA A 379 20.38 -16.00 -11.52
C ALA A 379 19.07 -16.39 -12.23
N GLU A 380 18.10 -16.88 -11.46
CA GLU A 380 16.80 -17.36 -11.99
C GLU A 380 15.86 -16.19 -12.32
N THR A 381 14.80 -16.50 -13.06
CA THR A 381 13.77 -15.56 -13.49
C THR A 381 13.20 -14.78 -12.30
N GLY A 382 13.18 -13.44 -12.44
CA GLY A 382 12.66 -12.55 -11.42
C GLY A 382 13.59 -12.29 -10.24
N SER A 383 14.84 -12.79 -10.25
CA SER A 383 15.88 -12.46 -9.27
C SER A 383 16.56 -11.12 -9.56
N TYR A 384 17.35 -10.63 -8.60
CA TYR A 384 18.15 -9.40 -8.74
C TYR A 384 19.63 -9.73 -8.45
N LEU A 385 20.53 -9.33 -9.36
CA LEU A 385 21.97 -9.55 -9.18
C LEU A 385 22.76 -8.28 -9.48
N TYR A 386 23.47 -7.80 -8.49
CA TYR A 386 24.37 -6.65 -8.58
C TYR A 386 25.79 -7.07 -8.23
N VAL A 387 26.73 -6.89 -9.19
CA VAL A 387 28.15 -7.10 -8.99
C VAL A 387 28.85 -5.80 -9.31
N ILE A 388 29.17 -5.03 -8.29
CA ILE A 388 29.65 -3.65 -8.46
C ILE A 388 30.95 -3.43 -7.66
N GLY A 389 31.95 -2.89 -8.31
CA GLY A 389 33.20 -2.50 -7.63
C GLY A 389 34.26 -1.99 -8.57
N SER A 390 35.36 -1.47 -8.02
CA SER A 390 36.48 -0.94 -8.77
C SER A 390 37.64 -1.97 -8.78
N SER A 391 37.60 -2.89 -9.75
CA SER A 391 38.60 -3.96 -9.86
C SER A 391 39.61 -3.71 -10.97
N ASN A 392 40.88 -3.97 -10.71
CA ASN A 392 41.95 -4.00 -11.72
C ASN A 392 41.98 -5.34 -12.50
N GLN A 393 40.97 -6.19 -12.27
CA GLN A 393 40.71 -7.43 -13.00
C GLN A 393 39.24 -7.39 -13.46
N PRO A 394 38.82 -8.23 -14.39
CA PRO A 394 37.40 -8.39 -14.67
C PRO A 394 36.62 -8.73 -13.39
N LEU A 395 35.42 -8.12 -13.20
CA LEU A 395 34.63 -8.34 -11.99
C LEU A 395 34.29 -9.80 -11.78
N ILE A 396 33.91 -10.49 -12.85
CA ILE A 396 33.55 -11.90 -12.89
C ILE A 396 34.54 -12.63 -13.76
N ASN A 397 35.32 -13.51 -13.15
CA ASN A 397 36.36 -14.25 -13.85
C ASN A 397 36.09 -15.75 -13.80
N LEU A 398 35.64 -16.31 -14.94
CA LEU A 398 35.29 -17.73 -15.09
C LEU A 398 36.53 -18.66 -15.18
N ALA A 399 37.72 -18.10 -15.19
CA ALA A 399 38.98 -18.86 -15.25
C ALA A 399 39.99 -18.32 -14.24
N ALA A 400 39.55 -17.90 -13.05
CA ALA A 400 40.37 -17.36 -12.00
C ALA A 400 41.33 -18.40 -11.42
N ASN A 401 42.49 -17.94 -10.94
CA ASN A 401 43.35 -18.78 -10.11
C ASN A 401 42.75 -18.93 -8.69
N GLY A 402 43.33 -19.79 -7.85
CA GLY A 402 42.82 -20.06 -6.50
C GLY A 402 42.82 -18.86 -5.55
N THR A 403 43.49 -17.76 -5.90
CA THR A 403 43.47 -16.49 -5.15
C THR A 403 42.42 -15.50 -5.72
N GLY A 404 41.73 -15.86 -6.82
CA GLY A 404 40.81 -14.99 -7.51
C GLY A 404 41.42 -13.91 -8.37
N THR A 405 42.78 -13.88 -8.49
CA THR A 405 43.54 -12.95 -9.32
C THR A 405 44.12 -13.69 -10.52
N GLY A 406 44.23 -13.03 -11.66
CA GLY A 406 44.77 -13.61 -12.90
C GLY A 406 43.82 -14.67 -13.51
N THR A 407 44.32 -15.29 -14.57
CA THR A 407 43.61 -16.32 -15.35
C THR A 407 44.43 -17.58 -15.46
N VAL A 408 43.83 -18.72 -15.26
CA VAL A 408 44.39 -20.06 -15.40
C VAL A 408 43.47 -20.92 -16.26
N THR A 409 43.93 -22.15 -16.57
CA THR A 409 43.07 -23.09 -17.28
C THR A 409 42.01 -23.62 -16.31
N ARG A 410 40.77 -23.22 -16.51
CA ARG A 410 39.56 -23.75 -15.84
C ARG A 410 38.52 -24.06 -16.92
N THR A 411 37.75 -25.11 -16.72
CA THR A 411 36.85 -25.61 -17.75
C THR A 411 35.46 -25.87 -17.24
N GLY A 412 34.45 -25.70 -18.11
CA GLY A 412 33.05 -26.06 -17.85
C GLY A 412 32.35 -25.13 -16.87
N ASN A 413 32.88 -23.95 -16.62
CA ASN A 413 32.30 -22.96 -15.72
C ASN A 413 31.20 -22.18 -16.42
N ASN A 414 30.05 -22.00 -15.74
CA ASN A 414 28.88 -21.37 -16.32
C ASN A 414 28.40 -20.20 -15.47
N PHE A 415 28.17 -19.08 -16.13
CA PHE A 415 27.45 -17.94 -15.56
C PHE A 415 26.20 -17.70 -16.39
N THR A 416 25.02 -17.84 -15.78
CA THR A 416 23.73 -17.72 -16.47
C THR A 416 22.87 -16.66 -15.80
N LEU A 417 22.37 -15.74 -16.60
CA LEU A 417 21.33 -14.77 -16.27
C LEU A 417 20.06 -15.22 -17.00
N ASN A 418 19.16 -15.88 -16.29
CA ASN A 418 17.91 -16.40 -16.84
C ASN A 418 16.76 -15.45 -16.52
N SER A 419 16.57 -14.43 -17.33
CA SER A 419 15.51 -13.42 -17.17
C SER A 419 15.39 -12.87 -15.72
N PRO A 420 16.51 -12.46 -15.05
CA PRO A 420 16.41 -11.83 -13.75
C PRO A 420 15.61 -10.53 -13.88
N ALA A 421 14.87 -10.13 -12.85
CA ALA A 421 14.12 -8.87 -12.86
C ALA A 421 15.03 -7.66 -13.15
N GLN A 422 16.25 -7.71 -12.60
CA GLN A 422 17.33 -6.78 -12.94
C GLN A 422 18.70 -7.40 -12.68
N TYR A 423 19.68 -7.04 -13.47
CA TYR A 423 21.08 -7.29 -13.19
C TYR A 423 21.96 -6.12 -13.58
N ASP A 424 23.07 -5.91 -12.85
CA ASP A 424 24.05 -4.88 -13.14
C ASP A 424 25.47 -5.38 -12.77
N LEU A 425 26.26 -5.68 -13.78
CA LEU A 425 27.64 -6.09 -13.68
C LEU A 425 28.51 -4.89 -14.02
N ARG A 426 28.97 -4.14 -13.02
CA ARG A 426 29.55 -2.81 -13.22
C ARG A 426 30.96 -2.70 -12.66
N ASN A 427 31.98 -2.68 -13.52
CA ASN A 427 33.33 -2.33 -13.13
C ASN A 427 33.51 -0.81 -13.15
N LEU A 428 33.77 -0.24 -11.99
CA LEU A 428 34.05 1.19 -11.84
C LEU A 428 35.43 1.57 -12.34
N ASN A 429 36.36 0.60 -12.47
CA ASN A 429 37.64 0.82 -13.16
C ASN A 429 37.38 0.91 -14.67
N ASP A 430 37.77 2.04 -15.28
CA ASP A 430 37.45 2.37 -16.66
C ASP A 430 38.25 1.57 -17.70
N SER A 431 39.35 0.91 -17.28
CA SER A 431 40.22 0.11 -18.14
C SER A 431 39.97 -1.41 -18.07
N GLN A 432 38.97 -1.87 -17.28
CA GLN A 432 38.75 -3.29 -17.07
C GLN A 432 37.32 -3.70 -17.45
N SER A 433 37.19 -4.93 -17.95
CA SER A 433 35.86 -5.47 -18.33
C SER A 433 35.02 -5.95 -17.13
N ALA A 434 33.72 -6.17 -17.37
CA ALA A 434 32.83 -6.76 -16.39
C ALA A 434 33.03 -8.29 -16.27
N VAL A 435 33.23 -9.00 -17.37
CA VAL A 435 33.32 -10.47 -17.41
C VAL A 435 34.58 -10.91 -18.13
N ASN A 436 35.19 -11.99 -17.66
CA ASN A 436 36.29 -12.71 -18.33
C ASN A 436 35.96 -14.20 -18.45
N LEU A 437 35.84 -14.67 -19.67
CA LEU A 437 35.56 -16.07 -20.03
C LEU A 437 36.85 -16.80 -20.48
N ALA A 438 37.84 -16.01 -20.91
CA ALA A 438 39.02 -16.54 -21.59
C ALA A 438 39.76 -17.47 -20.66
N SER A 439 39.93 -18.68 -21.11
CA SER A 439 40.90 -19.59 -20.59
C SER A 439 41.79 -20.05 -21.74
N LEU A 440 43.04 -20.27 -21.41
CA LEU A 440 43.97 -20.88 -22.30
C LEU A 440 43.61 -22.39 -22.41
N ASN A 441 43.64 -22.96 -23.61
CA ASN A 441 43.49 -24.38 -23.89
C ASN A 441 42.04 -24.96 -23.77
N ASN A 442 41.09 -24.52 -24.64
CA ASN A 442 39.79 -25.16 -24.88
C ASN A 442 38.89 -25.30 -23.62
N ALA A 443 38.90 -24.35 -22.76
CA ALA A 443 37.99 -24.32 -21.63
C ALA A 443 36.63 -23.84 -22.10
N ASN A 444 35.62 -24.69 -22.02
CA ASN A 444 34.24 -24.41 -22.39
C ASN A 444 33.54 -23.62 -21.26
N ASN A 445 34.08 -22.47 -20.92
CA ASN A 445 33.43 -21.56 -19.97
C ASN A 445 32.37 -20.75 -20.69
N THR A 446 31.22 -20.57 -20.07
CA THR A 446 30.04 -20.01 -20.74
C THR A 446 29.47 -18.84 -19.93
N PHE A 447 29.18 -17.75 -20.61
CA PHE A 447 28.32 -16.68 -20.11
C PHE A 447 27.08 -16.62 -20.96
N SER A 448 25.89 -16.74 -20.33
CA SER A 448 24.61 -16.78 -21.01
C SER A 448 23.63 -15.76 -20.42
N ILE A 449 22.89 -15.09 -21.29
CA ILE A 449 21.78 -14.21 -20.94
C ILE A 449 20.57 -14.67 -21.74
N LEU A 450 19.47 -14.96 -21.05
CA LEU A 450 18.26 -15.53 -21.63
C LEU A 450 17.07 -14.63 -21.37
N ASP A 451 16.27 -14.39 -22.41
CA ASP A 451 15.02 -13.61 -22.39
C ASP A 451 15.16 -12.29 -21.58
N SER A 452 16.17 -11.50 -21.96
CA SER A 452 16.58 -10.32 -21.16
C SER A 452 16.98 -9.14 -22.03
N ASP A 453 16.81 -7.95 -21.47
CA ASP A 453 17.49 -6.76 -22.01
C ASP A 453 19.01 -6.86 -21.80
N ILE A 454 19.76 -6.32 -22.73
CA ILE A 454 21.23 -6.23 -22.63
C ILE A 454 21.67 -4.83 -22.98
N ASP A 455 22.06 -4.07 -21.98
CA ASP A 455 22.70 -2.76 -22.11
C ASP A 455 24.19 -2.88 -21.87
N LEU A 456 24.99 -2.31 -22.78
CA LEU A 456 26.43 -2.48 -22.80
C LEU A 456 27.15 -1.13 -22.75
N TRP A 457 28.11 -0.97 -21.83
CA TRP A 457 29.01 0.19 -21.76
C TRP A 457 30.42 -0.24 -22.07
N LYS A 458 31.00 0.39 -23.06
CA LYS A 458 32.37 0.10 -23.48
C LYS A 458 33.38 0.54 -22.41
N VAL A 459 34.52 -0.14 -22.37
CA VAL A 459 35.68 0.27 -21.60
C VAL A 459 36.07 1.69 -22.03
N GLY A 460 36.36 2.56 -21.04
CA GLY A 460 36.65 3.98 -21.28
C GLY A 460 35.39 4.88 -21.39
N VAL A 461 34.15 4.34 -21.38
CA VAL A 461 32.94 5.14 -21.40
C VAL A 461 32.39 5.31 -19.97
N PRO A 462 31.87 6.48 -19.56
CA PRO A 462 31.28 6.67 -18.24
C PRO A 462 30.15 5.68 -17.96
N VAL A 463 30.23 4.94 -16.86
CA VAL A 463 29.25 3.87 -16.51
C VAL A 463 27.89 4.39 -16.07
N LEU A 464 27.78 5.67 -15.69
CA LEU A 464 26.53 6.33 -15.29
C LEU A 464 25.88 7.10 -16.45
N GLY A 465 26.57 7.19 -17.60
CA GLY A 465 26.03 7.77 -18.84
C GLY A 465 25.17 6.78 -19.60
N PRO A 466 24.68 7.17 -20.79
CA PRO A 466 23.96 6.28 -21.69
C PRO A 466 24.79 5.04 -22.06
N SER A 467 24.13 3.91 -22.25
CA SER A 467 24.75 2.70 -22.78
C SER A 467 25.33 2.94 -24.19
N SER A 468 26.42 2.25 -24.49
CA SER A 468 27.03 2.30 -25.82
C SER A 468 26.19 1.51 -26.83
N GLU A 469 25.54 0.47 -26.39
CA GLU A 469 24.71 -0.44 -27.17
C GLU A 469 23.57 -0.95 -26.30
N THR A 470 22.36 -1.10 -26.87
CA THR A 470 21.17 -1.57 -26.17
C THR A 470 20.42 -2.57 -27.02
N TYR A 471 20.06 -3.70 -26.43
CA TYR A 471 19.31 -4.77 -27.04
C TYR A 471 18.16 -5.17 -26.13
N ALA A 472 16.92 -5.07 -26.61
CA ALA A 472 15.74 -5.34 -25.81
C ALA A 472 15.28 -6.78 -25.94
N LYS A 473 14.97 -7.43 -24.81
CA LYS A 473 14.39 -8.77 -24.69
C LYS A 473 15.05 -9.80 -25.60
N VAL A 474 16.37 -9.91 -25.48
CA VAL A 474 17.18 -10.86 -26.24
C VAL A 474 16.78 -12.29 -25.86
N PRO A 475 16.22 -13.11 -26.77
CA PRO A 475 15.75 -14.45 -26.41
C PRO A 475 16.87 -15.36 -25.93
N SER A 476 18.05 -15.27 -26.54
CA SER A 476 19.24 -16.01 -26.13
C SER A 476 20.52 -15.31 -26.61
N PHE A 477 21.40 -15.10 -25.67
CA PHE A 477 22.76 -14.68 -25.91
C PHE A 477 23.68 -15.59 -25.13
N LYS A 478 24.65 -16.21 -25.81
CA LYS A 478 25.64 -17.09 -25.24
C LYS A 478 27.01 -16.74 -25.76
N VAL A 479 27.98 -16.57 -24.86
CA VAL A 479 29.39 -16.42 -25.18
C VAL A 479 30.17 -17.57 -24.57
N GLU A 480 30.92 -18.26 -25.38
CA GLU A 480 31.72 -19.42 -25.00
C GLU A 480 33.21 -19.13 -25.19
N GLY A 481 33.99 -19.37 -24.15
CA GLY A 481 35.45 -19.31 -24.23
C GLY A 481 35.97 -20.59 -24.84
N SER A 482 36.65 -20.50 -25.95
CA SER A 482 37.30 -21.65 -26.62
C SER A 482 38.77 -21.29 -26.91
N GLY A 483 39.68 -21.68 -26.06
CA GLY A 483 41.09 -21.38 -26.22
C GLY A 483 41.34 -19.85 -26.19
N THR A 484 41.77 -19.29 -27.31
CA THR A 484 42.03 -17.85 -27.48
C THR A 484 40.82 -17.12 -28.12
N ARG A 485 39.71 -17.81 -28.38
CA ARG A 485 38.57 -17.28 -29.10
C ARG A 485 37.34 -17.20 -28.20
N GLU A 486 36.54 -16.20 -28.49
CA GLU A 486 35.18 -16.10 -28.02
C GLU A 486 34.26 -16.53 -29.17
N VAL A 487 33.33 -17.43 -28.85
CA VAL A 487 32.28 -17.86 -29.80
C VAL A 487 30.97 -17.32 -29.27
N VAL A 488 30.35 -16.42 -30.01
CA VAL A 488 29.03 -15.83 -29.66
C VAL A 488 27.96 -16.57 -30.45
N THR A 489 26.91 -16.96 -29.71
CA THR A 489 25.68 -17.54 -30.28
C THR A 489 24.51 -16.66 -29.88
N THR A 490 23.91 -16.02 -30.91
CA THR A 490 22.72 -15.15 -30.69
C THR A 490 21.97 -15.02 -32.01
N SER A 491 20.68 -14.74 -31.94
CA SER A 491 19.84 -14.39 -33.10
C SER A 491 19.75 -12.87 -33.33
N VAL A 492 20.40 -12.06 -32.51
CA VAL A 492 20.31 -10.59 -32.56
C VAL A 492 21.49 -10.05 -33.34
N ALA A 493 21.20 -9.26 -34.38
CA ALA A 493 22.23 -8.61 -35.19
C ALA A 493 23.12 -7.69 -34.36
N ASP A 494 24.38 -7.57 -34.76
CA ASP A 494 25.44 -6.80 -34.08
C ASP A 494 25.88 -7.32 -32.70
N LEU A 495 25.00 -7.99 -31.96
CA LEU A 495 25.35 -8.64 -30.71
C LEU A 495 26.27 -9.88 -30.96
N ASP A 496 26.26 -10.44 -32.15
CA ASP A 496 27.20 -11.46 -32.61
C ASP A 496 28.67 -10.99 -32.61
N LYS A 497 28.87 -9.68 -32.64
CA LYS A 497 30.20 -9.04 -32.62
C LYS A 497 30.71 -8.76 -31.18
N PHE A 498 29.95 -9.17 -30.16
CA PHE A 498 30.33 -8.98 -28.78
C PHE A 498 31.75 -9.51 -28.50
N LYS A 499 32.50 -8.72 -27.72
CA LYS A 499 33.79 -9.11 -27.16
C LYS A 499 33.81 -8.75 -25.70
N GLN A 500 34.03 -9.73 -24.83
CA GLN A 500 33.98 -9.54 -23.37
C GLN A 500 34.91 -8.42 -22.90
N ALA A 501 36.10 -8.32 -23.45
CA ALA A 501 37.12 -7.32 -23.08
C ALA A 501 36.68 -5.87 -23.38
N ASN A 502 35.64 -5.69 -24.20
CA ASN A 502 35.22 -4.36 -24.63
C ASN A 502 34.21 -3.69 -23.69
N PHE A 503 33.61 -4.43 -22.76
CA PHE A 503 32.50 -3.92 -21.98
C PHE A 503 32.78 -3.98 -20.48
N ARG A 504 32.74 -2.80 -19.85
CA ARG A 504 32.98 -2.64 -18.41
C ARG A 504 31.69 -2.70 -17.58
N ARG A 505 30.53 -2.51 -18.22
CA ARG A 505 29.24 -2.69 -17.59
C ARG A 505 28.32 -3.44 -18.55
N ILE A 506 27.58 -4.40 -17.99
CA ILE A 506 26.53 -5.18 -18.66
C ILE A 506 25.33 -5.17 -17.73
N SER A 507 24.20 -4.64 -18.17
CA SER A 507 22.98 -4.61 -17.33
C SER A 507 21.73 -4.91 -18.11
N GLY A 508 20.64 -5.21 -17.44
CA GLY A 508 19.32 -5.37 -18.03
C GLY A 508 18.21 -5.20 -16.99
N MET A 509 17.06 -4.71 -17.46
CA MET A 509 15.84 -4.53 -16.69
C MET A 509 14.74 -5.32 -17.36
N ASN A 510 14.29 -6.41 -16.74
CA ASN A 510 13.37 -7.40 -17.34
C ASN A 510 12.03 -7.37 -16.62
N GLN A 511 11.43 -6.19 -16.53
CA GLN A 511 10.16 -5.98 -15.88
C GLN A 511 9.16 -5.35 -16.85
N GLU A 512 7.91 -5.76 -16.72
CA GLU A 512 6.82 -5.12 -17.45
C GLU A 512 6.64 -3.69 -16.96
N PRO A 513 6.44 -2.72 -17.86
CA PRO A 513 6.18 -1.36 -17.45
C PRO A 513 4.81 -1.25 -16.77
N LYS A 514 4.69 -0.29 -15.86
CA LYS A 514 3.46 0.05 -15.15
C LYS A 514 3.12 1.52 -15.37
N ILE A 515 1.88 1.89 -15.11
CA ILE A 515 1.45 3.29 -15.15
C ILE A 515 1.00 3.69 -13.75
N GLU A 516 1.58 4.75 -13.24
CA GLU A 516 1.11 5.46 -12.06
C GLU A 516 0.25 6.63 -12.52
N TRP A 517 -1.08 6.45 -12.47
CA TRP A 517 -1.99 7.50 -12.89
C TRP A 517 -1.99 8.66 -11.90
N THR A 518 -1.85 9.87 -12.40
CA THR A 518 -2.22 11.05 -11.63
C THR A 518 -3.73 11.00 -11.43
N PRO A 519 -4.25 11.32 -10.24
CA PRO A 519 -5.69 11.36 -10.03
C PRO A 519 -6.41 12.18 -11.11
N VAL A 520 -7.40 11.57 -11.75
CA VAL A 520 -8.18 12.19 -12.84
C VAL A 520 -9.58 12.46 -12.34
N THR A 521 -10.11 13.64 -12.66
CA THR A 521 -11.47 14.03 -12.31
C THR A 521 -12.34 14.17 -13.55
N ASP A 522 -13.64 14.21 -13.33
CA ASP A 522 -14.65 14.45 -14.38
C ASP A 522 -14.66 15.88 -14.95
N ALA A 523 -13.83 16.77 -14.41
CA ALA A 523 -13.64 18.14 -14.90
C ALA A 523 -12.26 18.37 -15.54
N ASP A 524 -11.41 17.36 -15.57
CA ASP A 524 -10.10 17.47 -16.19
C ASP A 524 -10.15 17.40 -17.72
N LYS A 525 -9.44 18.31 -18.34
CA LYS A 525 -9.17 18.25 -19.79
C LYS A 525 -8.03 17.31 -20.13
N THR A 526 -7.18 17.01 -19.15
CA THR A 526 -5.93 16.28 -19.36
C THR A 526 -5.89 15.06 -18.46
N ILE A 527 -5.74 13.91 -19.07
CA ILE A 527 -5.39 12.66 -18.39
C ILE A 527 -3.87 12.57 -18.37
N LYS A 528 -3.29 12.32 -17.19
CA LYS A 528 -1.85 12.25 -17.02
C LYS A 528 -1.47 11.02 -16.20
N GLY A 529 -0.38 10.37 -16.56
CA GLY A 529 0.19 9.27 -15.81
C GLY A 529 1.70 9.24 -15.95
N ARG A 530 2.38 8.56 -15.06
CA ARG A 530 3.81 8.38 -15.09
C ARG A 530 4.16 6.92 -15.32
N VAL A 531 5.05 6.65 -16.27
CA VAL A 531 5.40 5.27 -16.63
C VAL A 531 6.59 4.80 -15.79
N ILE A 532 6.40 3.71 -15.08
CA ILE A 532 7.43 2.97 -14.35
C ILE A 532 7.90 1.85 -15.27
N ILE A 533 9.19 1.84 -15.61
CA ILE A 533 9.79 0.80 -16.47
C ILE A 533 10.33 -0.39 -15.69
N GLY A 534 10.36 -0.29 -14.38
CA GLY A 534 10.79 -1.33 -13.45
C GLY A 534 10.91 -0.78 -12.04
N GLU A 535 11.13 -1.68 -11.10
CA GLU A 535 11.30 -1.37 -9.68
C GLU A 535 12.63 -1.95 -9.21
N VAL A 536 13.42 -1.16 -8.51
CA VAL A 536 14.69 -1.59 -7.93
C VAL A 536 14.57 -1.70 -6.42
N PRO A 537 15.22 -2.70 -5.79
CA PRO A 537 15.17 -2.83 -4.34
C PRO A 537 15.81 -1.62 -3.64
N ASP A 538 15.12 -1.08 -2.64
CA ASP A 538 15.70 -0.14 -1.69
C ASP A 538 16.35 -0.91 -0.54
N ASN A 539 17.67 -0.92 -0.49
CA ASN A 539 18.42 -1.66 0.53
C ASN A 539 18.56 -0.89 1.87
N ASN A 540 17.93 0.29 2.00
CA ASN A 540 18.03 1.09 3.23
C ASN A 540 17.01 0.63 4.27
N GLY A 541 17.53 0.26 5.45
CA GLY A 541 16.70 0.04 6.64
C GLY A 541 15.72 -1.13 6.55
N LEU A 542 15.93 -2.07 5.62
CA LEU A 542 15.06 -3.23 5.48
C LEU A 542 15.20 -4.19 6.67
N VAL A 543 14.08 -4.69 7.11
CA VAL A 543 13.97 -5.82 8.04
C VAL A 543 13.82 -7.11 7.22
N ALA A 544 14.24 -8.24 7.78
CA ALA A 544 14.03 -9.54 7.13
C ALA A 544 12.53 -9.74 6.76
N GLY A 545 12.28 -10.15 5.54
CA GLY A 545 10.93 -10.32 5.01
C GLY A 545 10.25 -9.05 4.44
N GLU A 546 10.83 -7.85 4.62
CA GLU A 546 10.31 -6.61 4.08
C GLU A 546 11.24 -6.02 3.02
N ILE A 547 10.95 -6.23 1.75
CA ILE A 547 11.67 -5.59 0.64
C ILE A 547 10.85 -4.39 0.16
N LYS A 548 11.44 -3.20 0.24
CA LYS A 548 10.90 -2.00 -0.39
C LYS A 548 11.49 -1.82 -1.77
N TYR A 549 10.68 -1.35 -2.67
CA TYR A 549 11.10 -1.09 -4.05
C TYR A 549 10.97 0.40 -4.38
N ILE A 550 11.92 0.90 -5.16
CA ILE A 550 11.93 2.26 -5.69
C ILE A 550 11.58 2.18 -7.17
N PRO A 551 10.56 2.93 -7.65
CA PRO A 551 10.21 2.94 -9.05
C PRO A 551 11.32 3.59 -9.90
N VAL A 552 11.61 2.98 -11.04
CA VAL A 552 12.44 3.54 -12.09
C VAL A 552 11.51 4.07 -13.17
N TYR A 553 11.44 5.39 -13.31
CA TYR A 553 10.59 6.03 -14.28
C TYR A 553 11.22 6.05 -15.67
N ALA A 554 10.38 6.02 -16.69
CA ALA A 554 10.82 6.15 -18.07
C ALA A 554 11.48 7.51 -18.29
N SER A 555 12.36 7.59 -19.28
CA SER A 555 12.87 8.83 -19.84
C SER A 555 12.09 9.22 -21.12
N GLU A 556 12.50 10.32 -21.76
CA GLU A 556 11.89 10.79 -23.00
C GLU A 556 11.87 9.69 -24.06
N ASP A 557 10.70 9.45 -24.66
CA ASP A 557 10.43 8.45 -25.69
C ASP A 557 10.81 6.99 -25.32
N GLN A 558 11.14 6.72 -24.07
CA GLN A 558 11.55 5.37 -23.64
C GLN A 558 10.37 4.41 -23.52
N ALA A 559 9.18 4.93 -23.26
CA ALA A 559 7.96 4.13 -23.19
C ALA A 559 6.80 4.81 -23.89
N LYS A 560 5.80 4.02 -24.26
CA LYS A 560 4.55 4.47 -24.84
C LYS A 560 3.37 3.93 -24.06
N VAL A 561 2.26 4.65 -24.11
CA VAL A 561 1.01 4.25 -23.48
C VAL A 561 -0.11 4.24 -24.49
N LYS A 562 -0.89 3.19 -24.45
CA LYS A 562 -2.21 3.08 -25.08
C LYS A 562 -3.25 3.36 -24.01
N LEU A 563 -3.88 4.54 -24.06
CA LEU A 563 -4.90 5.00 -23.12
C LEU A 563 -6.29 4.69 -23.66
N THR A 564 -7.16 4.16 -22.82
CA THR A 564 -8.62 4.06 -23.07
C THR A 564 -9.34 4.95 -22.06
N ASP A 565 -10.12 5.90 -22.55
CA ASP A 565 -10.89 6.82 -21.73
C ASP A 565 -12.27 6.25 -21.33
N THR A 566 -13.02 6.94 -20.47
CA THR A 566 -14.35 6.49 -19.99
C THR A 566 -15.43 6.46 -21.09
N HIS A 567 -15.14 6.97 -22.27
CA HIS A 567 -16.04 6.91 -23.42
C HIS A 567 -15.67 5.77 -24.38
N GLY A 568 -14.66 4.98 -24.01
CA GLY A 568 -14.13 3.89 -24.86
C GLY A 568 -13.26 4.38 -26.02
N ASN A 569 -12.87 5.66 -26.04
CA ASN A 569 -11.93 6.13 -27.04
C ASN A 569 -10.52 5.67 -26.72
N VAL A 570 -9.82 5.20 -27.72
CA VAL A 570 -8.45 4.71 -27.59
C VAL A 570 -7.48 5.74 -28.16
N ARG A 571 -6.44 6.04 -27.38
CA ARG A 571 -5.32 6.89 -27.77
C ARG A 571 -4.04 6.07 -27.74
N ASP A 572 -3.55 5.74 -28.91
CA ASP A 572 -2.34 4.92 -29.08
C ASP A 572 -1.09 5.81 -29.13
N ASN A 573 0.05 5.22 -28.74
CA ASN A 573 1.38 5.81 -28.89
C ASN A 573 1.62 7.13 -28.14
N LEU A 574 1.04 7.31 -26.95
CA LEU A 574 1.39 8.44 -26.09
C LEU A 574 2.81 8.22 -25.56
N SER A 575 3.78 8.99 -26.05
CA SER A 575 5.20 8.87 -25.62
C SER A 575 5.45 9.55 -24.29
N THR A 576 6.41 9.01 -23.54
CA THR A 576 6.88 9.60 -22.28
C THR A 576 7.73 10.85 -22.53
N ASP A 577 7.60 11.82 -21.63
CA ASP A 577 8.48 13.00 -21.56
C ASP A 577 9.79 12.68 -20.80
N VAL A 578 10.64 13.69 -20.62
CA VAL A 578 11.94 13.57 -19.91
C VAL A 578 11.82 13.09 -18.45
N ASN A 579 10.64 13.23 -17.85
CA ASN A 579 10.33 12.83 -16.47
C ASN A 579 9.50 11.53 -16.39
N GLY A 580 9.22 10.91 -17.53
CA GLY A 580 8.45 9.69 -17.65
C GLY A 580 6.93 9.89 -17.67
N TYR A 581 6.43 11.12 -17.79
CA TYR A 581 5.00 11.36 -17.90
C TYR A 581 4.50 11.17 -19.34
N VAL A 582 3.31 10.57 -19.43
CA VAL A 582 2.45 10.64 -20.59
C VAL A 582 1.26 11.51 -20.28
N SER A 583 0.78 12.25 -21.27
CA SER A 583 -0.41 13.09 -21.11
C SER A 583 -1.24 13.09 -22.38
N TYR A 584 -2.55 13.10 -22.21
CA TYR A 584 -3.52 13.33 -23.27
C TYR A 584 -4.43 14.48 -22.86
N THR A 585 -4.49 15.50 -23.66
CA THR A 585 -5.39 16.64 -23.46
C THR A 585 -6.50 16.61 -24.50
N ASP A 586 -7.75 16.62 -24.05
CA ASP A 586 -8.89 16.72 -24.96
C ASP A 586 -8.95 18.12 -25.57
N THR A 587 -8.97 18.16 -26.89
CA THR A 587 -9.04 19.39 -27.70
C THR A 587 -10.35 19.53 -28.47
N ASN A 588 -11.33 18.64 -28.20
CA ASN A 588 -12.65 18.75 -28.81
C ASN A 588 -13.37 20.03 -28.35
N ASP A 589 -14.30 20.49 -29.18
CA ASP A 589 -15.22 21.60 -28.84
C ASP A 589 -16.66 21.14 -29.13
N PRO A 590 -17.49 20.89 -28.11
CA PRO A 590 -17.21 20.95 -26.66
C PRO A 590 -16.24 19.84 -26.16
N ILE A 591 -15.53 20.12 -25.07
CA ILE A 591 -14.62 19.18 -24.41
C ILE A 591 -15.42 17.98 -23.92
N GLN A 592 -14.91 16.79 -24.17
CA GLN A 592 -15.49 15.54 -23.70
C GLN A 592 -14.81 15.12 -22.38
N PHE A 593 -15.39 15.58 -21.27
CA PHE A 593 -14.88 15.25 -19.92
C PHE A 593 -15.08 13.77 -19.59
N GLN A 594 -14.22 13.25 -18.72
CA GLN A 594 -14.35 11.88 -18.22
C GLN A 594 -15.59 11.73 -17.33
N LYS A 595 -16.11 10.52 -17.23
CA LYS A 595 -17.30 10.26 -16.42
C LYS A 595 -16.90 9.86 -14.99
N ALA A 596 -17.41 10.60 -14.01
CA ALA A 596 -17.19 10.31 -12.60
C ALA A 596 -17.59 8.85 -12.24
N GLY A 597 -16.79 8.19 -11.43
CA GLY A 597 -17.00 6.81 -11.00
C GLY A 597 -16.66 5.74 -12.05
N GLU A 598 -16.46 6.11 -13.31
CA GLU A 598 -16.01 5.20 -14.35
C GLU A 598 -14.46 5.13 -14.37
N LYS A 599 -13.90 4.16 -15.08
CA LYS A 599 -12.47 3.92 -15.13
C LYS A 599 -11.86 4.35 -16.45
N ILE A 600 -10.71 5.01 -16.35
CA ILE A 600 -9.74 5.05 -17.43
C ILE A 600 -8.81 3.86 -17.32
N SER A 601 -8.22 3.42 -18.40
CA SER A 601 -7.24 2.32 -18.37
C SER A 601 -6.11 2.57 -19.35
N GLY A 602 -4.94 1.99 -19.06
CA GLY A 602 -3.78 2.12 -19.92
C GLY A 602 -2.93 0.87 -19.96
N ILE A 603 -2.34 0.64 -21.13
CA ILE A 603 -1.31 -0.37 -21.36
C ILE A 603 -0.03 0.38 -21.68
N ALA A 604 1.01 0.16 -20.90
CA ALA A 604 2.33 0.71 -21.18
C ALA A 604 3.18 -0.27 -21.96
N GLU A 605 4.02 0.27 -22.84
CA GLU A 605 4.93 -0.46 -23.70
C GLU A 605 6.33 0.14 -23.62
N ARG A 606 7.34 -0.68 -23.33
CA ARG A 606 8.75 -0.33 -23.40
C ARG A 606 9.46 -1.34 -24.32
N GLY A 607 9.57 -1.01 -25.59
CA GLY A 607 10.01 -1.97 -26.59
C GLY A 607 9.15 -3.26 -26.55
N PRO A 608 9.72 -4.46 -26.40
CA PRO A 608 8.97 -5.70 -26.32
C PRO A 608 8.29 -5.98 -24.98
N TRP A 609 8.53 -5.16 -23.95
CA TRP A 609 7.90 -5.29 -22.64
C TRP A 609 6.59 -4.51 -22.62
N ILE A 610 5.49 -5.22 -22.39
CA ILE A 610 4.14 -4.67 -22.45
C ILE A 610 3.44 -5.06 -21.17
N THR A 611 2.71 -4.13 -20.57
CA THR A 611 1.83 -4.39 -19.42
C THR A 611 0.84 -5.51 -19.77
N THR A 612 0.81 -6.58 -19.00
CA THR A 612 -0.05 -7.75 -19.28
C THR A 612 -1.52 -7.40 -19.09
N ASP A 613 -1.87 -6.74 -17.97
CA ASP A 613 -3.23 -6.33 -17.66
C ASP A 613 -3.33 -4.79 -17.69
N PRO A 614 -4.40 -4.21 -18.27
CA PRO A 614 -4.58 -2.77 -18.28
C PRO A 614 -4.57 -2.18 -16.86
N ILE A 615 -3.79 -1.12 -16.65
CA ILE A 615 -3.72 -0.40 -15.37
C ILE A 615 -4.84 0.63 -15.34
N GLU A 616 -5.77 0.46 -14.41
CA GLU A 616 -6.97 1.28 -14.28
C GLU A 616 -6.81 2.39 -13.24
N SER A 617 -7.56 3.48 -13.43
CA SER A 617 -7.80 4.52 -12.43
C SER A 617 -9.26 4.96 -12.48
N THR A 618 -9.90 5.07 -11.34
CA THR A 618 -11.28 5.55 -11.25
C THR A 618 -11.30 7.07 -11.31
N VAL A 619 -12.17 7.60 -12.15
CA VAL A 619 -12.36 9.05 -12.29
C VAL A 619 -13.07 9.60 -11.05
N ILE A 620 -12.45 10.58 -10.42
CA ILE A 620 -12.97 11.24 -9.22
C ILE A 620 -14.07 12.23 -9.63
N ASP A 621 -15.14 12.27 -8.88
CA ASP A 621 -16.19 13.27 -9.00
C ASP A 621 -15.70 14.60 -8.40
N ALA A 622 -15.46 15.57 -9.25
CA ALA A 622 -15.00 16.92 -8.88
C ALA A 622 -15.93 18.02 -9.40
N THR A 623 -16.96 17.65 -10.15
CA THR A 623 -17.93 18.59 -10.73
C THR A 623 -19.11 18.72 -9.79
N PRO A 624 -19.35 19.90 -9.16
CA PRO A 624 -20.52 20.10 -8.33
C PRO A 624 -21.80 19.75 -9.08
N PRO A 625 -22.82 19.18 -8.41
CA PRO A 625 -24.04 18.74 -9.06
C PRO A 625 -24.80 19.92 -9.64
N GLU A 626 -25.53 19.71 -10.73
CA GLU A 626 -26.50 20.70 -11.21
C GLU A 626 -27.63 20.82 -10.18
N PRO A 627 -28.31 22.01 -10.12
CA PRO A 627 -29.46 22.18 -9.27
C PRO A 627 -30.55 21.13 -9.54
N ALA A 628 -31.13 20.59 -8.48
CA ALA A 628 -32.19 19.61 -8.59
C ALA A 628 -33.35 20.15 -9.43
N LYS A 629 -33.91 19.32 -10.32
CA LYS A 629 -35.14 19.62 -11.02
C LYS A 629 -36.33 19.14 -10.18
N VAL A 630 -37.26 20.02 -9.93
CA VAL A 630 -38.47 19.76 -9.16
C VAL A 630 -39.66 19.62 -10.12
N ASP A 631 -40.49 18.58 -9.97
CA ASP A 631 -41.61 18.28 -10.88
C ASP A 631 -42.70 19.37 -10.91
N HIS A 632 -42.78 20.21 -9.91
CA HIS A 632 -43.76 21.30 -9.76
C HIS A 632 -43.09 22.69 -9.93
N ALA A 633 -42.42 22.90 -11.05
CA ALA A 633 -41.67 24.13 -11.31
C ALA A 633 -42.53 25.40 -11.33
N ASP A 634 -43.84 25.29 -11.59
CA ASP A 634 -44.84 26.36 -11.59
C ASP A 634 -45.35 26.74 -10.17
N GLY A 635 -44.91 26.00 -9.15
CA GLY A 635 -45.19 26.24 -7.74
C GLY A 635 -45.73 25.02 -7.03
N ILE A 636 -45.39 24.89 -5.76
CA ILE A 636 -45.87 23.81 -4.87
C ILE A 636 -47.10 24.33 -4.10
N GLN A 637 -48.18 23.58 -4.16
CA GLN A 637 -49.41 23.97 -3.43
C GLN A 637 -49.23 23.79 -1.92
N SER A 638 -49.82 24.64 -1.13
CA SER A 638 -49.74 24.58 0.33
C SER A 638 -50.30 23.28 0.97
N ILE A 639 -51.05 22.49 0.20
CA ILE A 639 -51.60 21.18 0.60
C ILE A 639 -50.77 19.99 0.11
N THR A 640 -49.65 20.23 -0.56
CA THR A 640 -48.80 19.16 -1.07
C THR A 640 -48.18 18.41 0.09
N THR A 641 -48.18 17.08 0.06
CA THR A 641 -47.60 16.21 1.09
C THR A 641 -46.33 15.52 0.63
N LYS A 642 -46.10 15.45 -0.69
CA LYS A 642 -44.89 14.85 -1.28
C LYS A 642 -44.39 15.69 -2.44
N ILE A 643 -43.09 15.87 -2.51
CA ILE A 643 -42.42 16.56 -3.60
C ILE A 643 -41.48 15.57 -4.28
N THR A 644 -41.51 15.52 -5.58
CA THR A 644 -40.67 14.67 -6.42
C THR A 644 -39.84 15.50 -7.39
N GLY A 645 -38.84 14.85 -7.94
CA GLY A 645 -38.00 15.49 -8.95
C GLY A 645 -36.83 14.61 -9.38
N THR A 646 -35.90 15.22 -10.11
CA THR A 646 -34.69 14.58 -10.58
C THR A 646 -33.45 15.36 -10.19
N GLY A 647 -32.35 14.65 -10.05
CA GLY A 647 -31.04 15.21 -9.72
C GLY A 647 -29.93 14.24 -10.08
N GLU A 648 -28.71 14.58 -9.75
CA GLU A 648 -27.58 13.70 -9.97
C GLU A 648 -27.69 12.41 -9.15
N PRO A 649 -27.55 11.23 -9.77
CA PRO A 649 -27.65 9.96 -9.07
C PRO A 649 -26.68 9.86 -7.88
N ASN A 650 -27.18 9.28 -6.77
CA ASN A 650 -26.44 9.07 -5.52
C ASN A 650 -26.08 10.35 -4.73
N SER A 651 -26.39 11.54 -5.23
CA SER A 651 -26.25 12.79 -4.47
C SER A 651 -27.24 12.86 -3.30
N ILE A 652 -27.02 13.79 -2.40
CA ILE A 652 -27.87 14.01 -1.22
C ILE A 652 -28.68 15.29 -1.41
N ILE A 653 -30.01 15.16 -1.34
CA ILE A 653 -30.93 16.29 -1.38
C ILE A 653 -31.39 16.68 0.02
N THR A 654 -31.37 18.00 0.30
CA THR A 654 -31.86 18.59 1.55
C THR A 654 -32.83 19.72 1.25
N LEU A 655 -33.75 19.98 2.17
CA LEU A 655 -34.79 21.00 2.04
C LEU A 655 -34.71 22.04 3.17
N THR A 656 -34.80 23.32 2.79
CA THR A 656 -35.05 24.40 3.74
C THR A 656 -36.31 25.16 3.37
N VAL A 657 -36.91 25.84 4.34
CA VAL A 657 -38.08 26.71 4.17
C VAL A 657 -37.71 28.12 4.65
N ASN A 658 -37.80 29.10 3.78
CA ASN A 658 -37.45 30.50 4.09
C ASN A 658 -36.04 30.64 4.69
N ASP A 659 -35.07 29.93 4.10
CA ASP A 659 -33.67 29.87 4.54
C ASP A 659 -33.46 29.21 5.94
N GLN A 660 -34.48 28.54 6.50
CA GLN A 660 -34.37 27.80 7.76
C GLN A 660 -34.44 26.27 7.50
N PRO A 661 -33.76 25.45 8.31
CA PRO A 661 -33.86 24.01 8.20
C PRO A 661 -35.31 23.53 8.29
N SER A 662 -35.76 22.69 7.35
CA SER A 662 -37.15 22.17 7.33
C SER A 662 -37.43 21.16 8.45
N GLY A 663 -36.41 20.60 9.09
CA GLY A 663 -36.53 19.48 10.04
C GLY A 663 -36.74 18.12 9.35
N ILE A 664 -36.77 18.09 8.00
CA ILE A 664 -36.84 16.84 7.22
C ILE A 664 -35.42 16.30 7.04
N SER A 665 -35.25 14.98 7.24
CA SER A 665 -33.98 14.32 7.03
C SER A 665 -33.55 14.37 5.54
N ALA A 666 -32.25 14.53 5.32
CA ALA A 666 -31.67 14.45 3.99
C ALA A 666 -32.04 13.12 3.30
N GLN A 667 -32.31 13.17 2.00
CA GLN A 667 -32.65 12.00 1.19
C GLN A 667 -31.57 11.77 0.14
N GLN A 668 -31.32 10.49 -0.20
CA GLN A 668 -30.44 10.16 -1.31
C GLN A 668 -31.21 10.11 -2.62
N VAL A 669 -30.68 10.74 -3.65
CA VAL A 669 -31.16 10.58 -5.02
C VAL A 669 -30.91 9.17 -5.50
N GLY A 670 -31.90 8.51 -6.03
CA GLY A 670 -31.79 7.14 -6.53
C GLY A 670 -30.77 7.00 -7.67
N ALA A 671 -30.32 5.78 -7.92
CA ALA A 671 -29.43 5.49 -9.05
C ALA A 671 -30.07 5.82 -10.42
N ASP A 672 -31.40 5.93 -10.48
CA ASP A 672 -32.16 6.38 -11.66
C ASP A 672 -32.29 7.91 -11.75
N GLY A 673 -31.64 8.64 -10.87
CA GLY A 673 -31.68 10.09 -10.78
C GLY A 673 -32.96 10.69 -10.21
N LYS A 674 -33.84 9.88 -9.61
CA LYS A 674 -35.11 10.36 -9.02
C LYS A 674 -35.04 10.51 -7.53
N TRP A 675 -35.75 11.49 -7.00
CA TRP A 675 -35.89 11.70 -5.57
C TRP A 675 -37.35 12.01 -5.19
N GLU A 676 -37.72 11.70 -3.95
CA GLU A 676 -39.00 12.04 -3.33
C GLU A 676 -38.77 12.52 -1.90
N ILE A 677 -39.37 13.63 -1.52
CA ILE A 677 -39.37 14.14 -0.15
C ILE A 677 -40.79 14.18 0.37
N ASP A 678 -41.05 13.47 1.46
CA ASP A 678 -42.34 13.52 2.20
C ASP A 678 -42.31 14.77 3.10
N ILE A 679 -43.22 15.69 2.82
CA ILE A 679 -43.46 16.94 3.56
C ILE A 679 -44.78 16.95 4.31
N SER A 680 -45.44 15.80 4.50
CA SER A 680 -46.76 15.68 5.15
C SER A 680 -46.80 16.29 6.58
N ASN A 681 -45.64 16.29 7.25
CA ASN A 681 -45.45 16.86 8.59
C ASN A 681 -44.98 18.33 8.59
N LEU A 682 -44.77 18.91 7.40
CA LEU A 682 -44.29 20.26 7.25
C LEU A 682 -45.46 21.22 6.99
N HIS A 683 -45.62 22.22 7.83
CA HIS A 683 -46.67 23.23 7.62
C HIS A 683 -46.11 24.35 6.72
N ILE A 684 -46.43 24.28 5.42
CA ILE A 684 -46.04 25.27 4.42
C ILE A 684 -47.26 26.16 4.08
N VAL A 685 -47.03 27.46 3.96
CA VAL A 685 -48.07 28.41 3.60
C VAL A 685 -47.71 29.15 2.30
N ARG A 686 -48.70 29.71 1.66
CA ARG A 686 -48.48 30.49 0.45
C ARG A 686 -47.44 31.60 0.68
N GLY A 687 -46.49 31.69 -0.21
CA GLY A 687 -45.41 32.67 -0.16
C GLY A 687 -44.10 32.16 0.47
N ASP A 688 -44.14 30.99 1.12
CA ASP A 688 -42.92 30.35 1.59
C ASP A 688 -42.04 29.98 0.40
N ILE A 689 -40.73 30.09 0.62
CA ILE A 689 -39.70 29.72 -0.34
C ILE A 689 -39.09 28.38 0.11
N LEU A 690 -39.36 27.33 -0.68
CA LEU A 690 -38.72 26.03 -0.52
C LEU A 690 -37.42 26.03 -1.30
N GLN A 691 -36.29 25.68 -0.64
CA GLN A 691 -34.99 25.55 -1.28
C GLN A 691 -34.52 24.11 -1.18
N PHE A 692 -34.30 23.52 -2.33
CA PHE A 692 -33.77 22.16 -2.49
C PHE A 692 -32.30 22.25 -2.78
N PHE A 693 -31.46 21.78 -1.87
CA PHE A 693 -30.02 21.74 -2.04
C PHE A 693 -29.58 20.34 -2.42
N LEU A 694 -28.87 20.24 -3.52
CA LEU A 694 -28.25 18.99 -3.97
C LEU A 694 -26.75 19.05 -3.69
N GLN A 695 -26.22 18.02 -3.07
CA GLN A 695 -24.81 17.87 -2.71
C GLN A 695 -24.37 16.45 -3.06
N ASP A 696 -23.19 16.32 -3.66
CA ASP A 696 -22.53 15.07 -3.99
C ASP A 696 -21.17 14.96 -3.33
N GLN A 697 -20.31 14.12 -3.90
CA GLN A 697 -18.92 13.91 -3.44
C GLN A 697 -17.91 14.86 -4.07
N SER A 698 -18.32 15.77 -4.95
CA SER A 698 -17.41 16.63 -5.71
C SER A 698 -16.54 17.54 -4.84
N GLY A 699 -16.99 17.84 -3.63
CA GLY A 699 -16.21 18.61 -2.66
C GLY A 699 -14.98 17.92 -2.11
N LEU A 700 -14.87 16.60 -2.23
CA LEU A 700 -13.75 15.80 -1.72
C LEU A 700 -12.43 16.11 -2.41
N ILE A 701 -12.43 16.75 -3.56
CA ILE A 701 -11.20 17.21 -4.22
C ILE A 701 -10.35 18.12 -3.33
N THR A 702 -10.91 18.74 -2.32
CA THR A 702 -10.17 19.53 -1.32
C THR A 702 -9.22 18.70 -0.47
N GLU A 703 -9.50 17.40 -0.33
CA GLU A 703 -8.69 16.46 0.45
C GLU A 703 -7.43 16.02 -0.31
N LEU A 704 -7.39 16.22 -1.63
CA LEU A 704 -6.20 15.96 -2.42
C LEU A 704 -5.15 17.03 -2.15
N SER A 705 -3.91 16.62 -1.91
CA SER A 705 -2.79 17.54 -1.81
C SER A 705 -2.61 18.30 -3.14
N GLU A 706 -1.96 19.45 -3.11
CA GLU A 706 -1.76 20.26 -4.32
C GLU A 706 -1.01 19.49 -5.43
N SER A 707 -0.13 18.56 -5.04
CA SER A 707 0.58 17.67 -5.97
C SER A 707 -0.28 16.54 -6.55
N GLU A 708 -1.36 16.18 -5.88
CA GLU A 708 -2.30 15.14 -6.31
C GLU A 708 -3.48 15.70 -7.11
N ARG A 709 -3.66 17.02 -7.12
CA ARG A 709 -4.71 17.65 -7.92
C ARG A 709 -4.40 17.49 -9.40
N PRO A 710 -5.34 16.94 -10.19
CA PRO A 710 -5.06 16.48 -11.54
C PRO A 710 -4.65 17.59 -12.51
N SER A 711 -5.27 18.75 -12.41
CA SER A 711 -4.95 19.89 -13.26
C SER A 711 -5.28 21.22 -12.58
N THR A 712 -4.77 22.31 -13.15
CA THR A 712 -5.09 23.67 -12.70
C THR A 712 -6.54 24.05 -12.98
N ASN A 713 -7.26 23.33 -13.84
CA ASN A 713 -8.63 23.67 -14.23
C ASN A 713 -9.64 23.31 -13.14
N ASN A 714 -9.36 22.28 -12.34
CA ASN A 714 -10.22 21.86 -11.24
C ASN A 714 -9.67 22.24 -9.86
N ALA A 715 -8.76 23.18 -9.76
CA ALA A 715 -8.34 23.75 -8.49
C ALA A 715 -9.49 24.52 -7.84
N ILE A 716 -9.59 24.43 -6.50
CA ILE A 716 -10.62 25.15 -5.74
C ILE A 716 -10.57 26.65 -6.09
N GLY A 717 -11.73 27.24 -6.35
CA GLY A 717 -11.87 28.62 -6.77
C GLY A 717 -11.84 28.84 -8.28
N ASN A 718 -11.40 27.86 -9.07
CA ASN A 718 -11.54 27.92 -10.53
C ASN A 718 -12.99 27.61 -10.95
N ILE A 719 -13.36 28.11 -12.14
CA ILE A 719 -14.66 27.81 -12.72
C ILE A 719 -14.58 26.43 -13.40
N ASN A 720 -15.51 25.55 -13.05
CA ASN A 720 -15.66 24.28 -13.72
C ASN A 720 -16.16 24.51 -15.17
N PRO A 721 -15.40 24.11 -16.19
CA PRO A 721 -15.78 24.35 -17.58
C PRO A 721 -16.98 23.53 -18.07
N LYS A 722 -17.45 22.57 -17.27
CA LYS A 722 -18.58 21.70 -17.59
C LYS A 722 -19.93 22.34 -17.28
N ASN A 723 -20.04 23.10 -16.19
CA ASN A 723 -21.28 23.66 -15.72
C ASN A 723 -21.19 25.11 -15.22
N ASP A 724 -20.10 25.81 -15.48
CA ASP A 724 -19.83 27.18 -15.05
C ASP A 724 -19.89 27.41 -13.52
N MET A 725 -19.85 26.35 -12.73
CA MET A 725 -19.84 26.44 -11.27
C MET A 725 -18.41 26.54 -10.76
N THR A 726 -18.20 27.33 -9.73
CA THR A 726 -16.90 27.41 -9.06
C THR A 726 -16.68 26.17 -8.21
N TYR A 727 -15.51 25.55 -8.30
CA TYR A 727 -15.10 24.47 -7.41
C TYR A 727 -15.20 24.90 -5.96
N ARG A 728 -15.81 24.04 -5.13
CA ARG A 728 -16.11 24.27 -3.73
C ARG A 728 -15.51 23.16 -2.86
N ASP A 729 -15.50 23.42 -1.58
CA ASP A 729 -15.27 22.40 -0.61
C ASP A 729 -16.53 21.48 -0.44
N ALA A 730 -16.42 20.48 0.41
CA ALA A 730 -17.50 19.52 0.67
C ALA A 730 -18.82 20.13 1.18
N THR A 731 -18.83 21.42 1.48
CA THR A 731 -20.06 22.13 1.93
C THR A 731 -20.84 22.76 0.78
N PHE A 732 -20.30 22.75 -0.44
CA PHE A 732 -21.01 23.31 -1.60
C PHE A 732 -22.29 22.52 -1.88
N LYS A 733 -23.38 23.26 -2.14
CA LYS A 733 -24.70 22.72 -2.48
C LYS A 733 -25.30 23.51 -3.60
N ALA A 734 -25.70 22.82 -4.67
CA ALA A 734 -26.49 23.41 -5.74
C ALA A 734 -27.93 23.60 -5.26
N ALA A 735 -28.50 24.79 -5.50
CA ALA A 735 -29.81 25.15 -4.96
C ALA A 735 -30.86 25.41 -6.03
N THR A 736 -32.05 24.84 -5.85
CA THR A 736 -33.28 25.21 -6.59
C THR A 736 -34.28 25.83 -5.64
N LYS A 737 -34.87 26.97 -6.03
CA LYS A 737 -35.84 27.68 -5.20
C LYS A 737 -37.24 27.63 -5.87
N ILE A 738 -38.25 27.24 -5.08
CA ILE A 738 -39.62 27.23 -5.52
C ILE A 738 -40.51 27.93 -4.49
N THR A 739 -41.36 28.82 -4.96
CA THR A 739 -42.30 29.50 -4.08
C THR A 739 -43.56 28.65 -3.87
N VAL A 740 -43.98 28.51 -2.63
CA VAL A 740 -45.27 27.87 -2.29
C VAL A 740 -46.43 28.74 -2.78
N VAL A 741 -47.25 28.13 -3.59
CA VAL A 741 -48.53 28.70 -4.02
C VAL A 741 -49.66 28.18 -3.14
N GLY A 742 -50.80 28.88 -3.12
CA GLY A 742 -51.99 28.38 -2.42
C GLY A 742 -52.56 27.15 -3.12
N ASN A 743 -53.77 26.83 -2.74
CA ASN A 743 -54.51 25.71 -3.27
C ASN A 743 -55.83 26.14 -3.83
N LEU A 744 -56.44 25.27 -4.61
CA LEU A 744 -57.86 25.31 -4.95
C LEU A 744 -58.60 24.48 -3.91
N SER A 745 -59.60 25.06 -3.24
CA SER A 745 -60.33 24.37 -2.18
C SER A 745 -61.83 24.68 -2.21
N LEU A 746 -62.56 23.68 -1.80
CA LEU A 746 -63.98 23.79 -1.52
C LEU A 746 -64.13 24.16 -0.03
N VAL A 747 -64.33 25.45 0.23
CA VAL A 747 -64.30 26.05 1.59
C VAL A 747 -65.50 25.62 2.41
N SER A 748 -66.68 25.62 1.79
CA SER A 748 -67.91 25.19 2.41
C SER A 748 -68.88 24.53 1.38
N VAL A 749 -69.68 23.65 1.87
CA VAL A 749 -70.78 23.06 1.12
C VAL A 749 -72.08 23.14 1.97
N PRO A 750 -73.26 23.23 1.37
CA PRO A 750 -74.47 23.22 2.10
C PRO A 750 -74.61 22.01 3.03
N ALA A 751 -74.98 22.24 4.30
CA ALA A 751 -75.20 21.22 5.28
C ALA A 751 -76.50 20.46 5.07
N GLY A 752 -77.44 21.08 4.39
CA GLY A 752 -78.68 20.46 4.09
C GLY A 752 -79.56 21.25 3.11
N LEU A 753 -80.47 20.50 2.39
CA LEU A 753 -81.45 21.00 1.49
C LEU A 753 -82.79 20.52 2.03
N ASP A 754 -83.65 21.38 2.57
CA ASP A 754 -84.95 21.04 3.08
C ASP A 754 -85.99 21.51 2.11
N PHE A 755 -86.69 20.57 1.45
CA PHE A 755 -87.76 20.85 0.51
C PHE A 755 -89.12 21.05 1.19
N GLY A 756 -89.20 20.97 2.52
CA GLY A 756 -90.38 21.20 3.31
C GLY A 756 -91.39 20.09 3.25
N ASN A 757 -92.56 20.32 3.92
CA ASN A 757 -93.65 19.40 3.88
C ASN A 757 -94.61 19.77 2.75
N ASN A 758 -94.68 18.91 1.74
CA ASN A 758 -95.50 19.15 0.53
C ASN A 758 -96.72 18.19 0.43
N GLN A 759 -97.83 18.68 -0.04
CA GLN A 759 -99.05 17.86 -0.22
C GLN A 759 -98.94 17.08 -1.54
N VAL A 760 -99.49 15.82 -1.55
CA VAL A 760 -99.63 15.03 -2.79
C VAL A 760 -100.56 15.77 -3.73
N SER A 761 -100.13 16.00 -4.96
CA SER A 761 -100.88 16.73 -6.02
C SER A 761 -101.19 15.82 -7.20
N ASN A 762 -102.16 16.22 -8.02
CA ASN A 762 -102.56 15.50 -9.22
C ASN A 762 -101.77 15.96 -10.50
N LYS A 763 -100.65 16.67 -10.33
CA LYS A 763 -99.86 17.13 -11.43
C LYS A 763 -98.35 17.04 -10.96
N THR A 764 -97.46 17.14 -11.89
CA THR A 764 -96.03 17.26 -11.61
C THR A 764 -95.76 18.57 -10.87
N GLU A 765 -95.14 18.48 -9.72
CA GLU A 765 -94.78 19.64 -8.87
C GLU A 765 -93.30 19.88 -8.81
N ASN A 766 -93.00 21.15 -8.68
CA ASN A 766 -91.62 21.62 -8.52
C ASN A 766 -91.41 22.26 -7.16
N TYR A 767 -90.49 21.81 -6.38
CA TYR A 767 -90.19 22.35 -5.05
C TYR A 767 -88.82 22.92 -5.03
N ARG A 768 -88.64 24.04 -4.31
CA ARG A 768 -87.33 24.65 -4.02
C ARG A 768 -86.89 24.40 -2.55
N PRO A 769 -85.67 24.06 -2.25
CA PRO A 769 -85.30 23.84 -0.88
C PRO A 769 -85.07 25.11 -0.11
N THR A 770 -85.22 25.07 1.21
CA THR A 770 -84.52 25.92 2.14
C THR A 770 -83.14 25.34 2.30
N ILE A 771 -82.09 26.15 2.07
CA ILE A 771 -80.73 25.73 2.05
C ILE A 771 -80.05 26.20 3.35
N SER A 772 -79.34 25.31 4.01
CA SER A 772 -78.46 25.68 5.18
C SER A 772 -77.06 25.58 4.84
N GLY A 773 -76.30 26.74 4.94
CA GLY A 773 -74.87 26.87 4.60
C GLY A 773 -74.63 27.24 3.14
N ASP A 774 -73.42 27.70 2.86
CA ASP A 774 -73.01 28.27 1.58
C ASP A 774 -72.13 27.29 0.81
N LEU A 775 -72.17 27.39 -0.52
CA LEU A 775 -71.26 26.68 -1.42
C LEU A 775 -70.16 27.65 -1.85
N VAL A 776 -68.97 27.53 -1.26
CA VAL A 776 -67.87 28.44 -1.50
C VAL A 776 -66.61 27.72 -2.04
N VAL A 777 -66.13 28.19 -3.16
CA VAL A 777 -64.85 27.76 -3.77
C VAL A 777 -63.84 28.87 -3.56
N SER A 778 -62.62 28.50 -3.15
CA SER A 778 -61.49 29.41 -3.01
C SER A 778 -60.32 28.94 -3.85
N ASP A 779 -59.63 29.88 -4.49
CA ASP A 779 -58.42 29.67 -5.26
C ASP A 779 -57.31 30.65 -4.84
N THR A 780 -56.23 30.13 -4.29
CA THR A 780 -55.06 30.88 -3.85
C THR A 780 -53.80 30.43 -4.56
N ARG A 781 -53.89 29.68 -5.66
CA ARG A 781 -52.77 29.09 -6.38
C ARG A 781 -51.80 30.09 -7.04
N GLY A 782 -52.12 31.34 -7.11
CA GLY A 782 -51.28 32.39 -7.72
C GLY A 782 -51.09 32.16 -9.21
N GLY A 783 -49.88 32.12 -9.71
CA GLY A 783 -49.55 31.97 -11.12
C GLY A 783 -49.83 30.55 -11.68
N ALA A 784 -50.05 29.55 -10.80
CA ALA A 784 -50.39 28.17 -11.20
C ALA A 784 -51.90 27.91 -11.35
N ARG A 785 -52.71 28.98 -11.45
CA ARG A 785 -54.17 28.86 -11.61
C ARG A 785 -54.51 28.21 -12.93
N LYS A 786 -55.51 27.29 -12.84
CA LYS A 786 -56.14 26.63 -13.97
C LYS A 786 -57.63 26.77 -13.79
N PRO A 787 -58.45 26.69 -14.86
CA PRO A 787 -59.89 26.57 -14.72
C PRO A 787 -60.28 25.43 -13.78
N TRP A 788 -61.36 25.62 -13.03
CA TRP A 788 -61.87 24.61 -12.14
C TRP A 788 -63.28 24.19 -12.57
N ARG A 789 -63.66 23.00 -12.16
CA ARG A 789 -65.03 22.51 -12.27
C ARG A 789 -65.52 21.86 -10.98
N LEU A 790 -66.76 21.98 -10.75
CA LEU A 790 -67.42 21.38 -9.60
C LEU A 790 -68.41 20.31 -10.10
N THR A 791 -68.30 19.13 -9.56
CA THR A 791 -69.24 18.04 -9.86
C THR A 791 -70.11 17.71 -8.67
N LEU A 792 -71.25 17.24 -8.95
CA LEU A 792 -72.30 16.88 -7.99
C LEU A 792 -72.90 15.54 -8.32
N SER A 793 -73.14 14.68 -7.33
CA SER A 793 -73.88 13.42 -7.45
C SER A 793 -74.69 13.11 -6.19
N GLN A 794 -75.66 12.23 -6.27
CA GLN A 794 -76.25 11.65 -5.09
C GLN A 794 -75.44 10.49 -4.58
N SER A 795 -74.73 10.65 -3.46
CA SER A 795 -74.00 9.54 -2.80
C SER A 795 -74.97 8.57 -2.12
N GLU A 796 -76.16 9.05 -1.74
CA GLU A 796 -77.27 8.25 -1.36
C GLU A 796 -78.52 8.81 -2.08
N GLU A 797 -79.23 7.96 -2.77
CA GLU A 797 -80.45 8.34 -3.52
C GLU A 797 -81.48 8.96 -2.59
N LEU A 798 -82.21 9.96 -3.09
CA LEU A 798 -83.35 10.54 -2.40
C LEU A 798 -84.50 9.51 -2.38
N LYS A 799 -84.70 8.87 -1.24
CA LYS A 799 -85.72 7.76 -1.12
C LYS A 799 -86.44 7.72 0.21
N ASN A 800 -87.55 7.06 0.22
CA ASN A 800 -88.35 6.62 1.38
C ASN A 800 -88.50 5.10 1.31
N GLY A 801 -87.74 4.37 2.13
CA GLY A 801 -87.77 2.91 2.03
C GLY A 801 -87.37 2.42 0.62
N SER A 802 -88.21 1.71 -0.07
CA SER A 802 -88.01 1.21 -1.43
C SER A 802 -88.46 2.18 -2.55
N ILE A 803 -88.98 3.33 -2.22
CA ILE A 803 -89.44 4.32 -3.20
C ILE A 803 -88.35 5.36 -3.43
N SER A 804 -87.76 5.36 -4.61
CA SER A 804 -86.73 6.29 -4.99
C SER A 804 -87.28 7.46 -5.82
N LEU A 805 -86.66 8.66 -5.48
CA LEU A 805 -86.85 9.87 -6.23
C LEU A 805 -85.49 10.28 -6.85
N GLU A 806 -84.68 9.34 -7.24
CA GLU A 806 -83.38 9.55 -7.76
C GLU A 806 -83.34 10.50 -8.98
N ASP A 807 -84.32 10.43 -9.83
CA ASP A 807 -84.44 11.22 -11.05
C ASP A 807 -85.15 12.57 -10.85
N ALA A 808 -85.59 12.85 -9.63
CA ALA A 808 -86.42 14.03 -9.34
C ALA A 808 -85.62 15.28 -8.97
N LEU A 809 -84.36 15.14 -8.61
CA LEU A 809 -83.49 16.26 -8.19
C LEU A 809 -82.77 16.88 -9.39
N TYR A 810 -82.85 18.18 -9.50
CA TYR A 810 -82.22 18.96 -10.56
C TYR A 810 -81.35 20.09 -9.93
N TYR A 811 -80.30 20.44 -10.62
CA TYR A 811 -79.50 21.61 -10.32
C TYR A 811 -79.38 22.47 -11.58
N THR A 812 -79.64 23.74 -11.46
CA THR A 812 -79.54 24.73 -12.57
C THR A 812 -78.47 25.76 -12.30
N SER A 813 -77.58 25.88 -13.26
CA SER A 813 -76.50 26.88 -13.26
C SER A 813 -76.35 27.51 -14.62
N GLN A 814 -75.30 28.25 -14.82
CA GLN A 814 -74.88 28.78 -16.14
C GLN A 814 -74.55 27.66 -17.16
N LEU A 815 -74.29 26.44 -16.72
CA LEU A 815 -74.08 25.25 -17.53
C LEU A 815 -75.38 24.54 -17.93
N GLY A 816 -76.53 25.17 -17.60
CA GLY A 816 -77.85 24.65 -17.83
C GLY A 816 -78.41 23.81 -16.67
N GLU A 817 -79.60 23.26 -16.90
CA GLU A 817 -80.22 22.37 -15.92
C GLU A 817 -79.67 20.94 -16.07
N LYS A 818 -79.26 20.35 -14.97
CA LYS A 818 -78.80 18.98 -14.87
C LYS A 818 -79.61 18.17 -13.89
N GLN A 819 -79.97 16.99 -14.32
CA GLN A 819 -80.57 15.99 -13.42
C GLN A 819 -79.39 15.40 -12.55
N ILE A 820 -79.61 15.42 -11.25
CA ILE A 820 -78.63 14.93 -10.29
C ILE A 820 -79.05 13.53 -9.85
N SER A 821 -78.25 12.55 -10.29
CA SER A 821 -78.35 11.14 -9.95
C SER A 821 -77.12 10.62 -9.20
N THR A 822 -76.97 9.32 -9.10
CA THR A 822 -75.79 8.68 -8.56
C THR A 822 -74.59 8.87 -9.49
N ALA A 823 -74.79 9.20 -10.76
CA ALA A 823 -73.73 9.56 -11.68
C ALA A 823 -73.28 11.03 -11.47
N SER A 824 -72.05 11.25 -11.35
CA SER A 824 -71.44 12.59 -11.16
C SER A 824 -71.71 13.50 -12.39
N GLN A 825 -72.22 14.69 -12.16
CA GLN A 825 -72.49 15.68 -13.19
C GLN A 825 -71.63 16.96 -12.94
N ILE A 826 -71.04 17.53 -13.98
CA ILE A 826 -70.44 18.88 -13.90
C ILE A 826 -71.56 19.90 -13.78
N VAL A 827 -71.60 20.60 -12.63
CA VAL A 827 -72.66 21.54 -12.31
C VAL A 827 -72.18 22.98 -12.30
N GLU A 828 -70.90 23.22 -12.02
CA GLU A 828 -70.29 24.54 -12.06
C GLU A 828 -68.95 24.47 -12.68
N SER A 829 -68.49 25.56 -13.24
CA SER A 829 -67.12 25.76 -13.69
C SER A 829 -66.75 27.24 -13.61
N GLY A 830 -65.46 27.51 -13.51
CA GLY A 830 -64.98 28.85 -13.45
C GLY A 830 -63.48 28.97 -13.51
N GLU A 831 -63.02 30.23 -13.50
CA GLU A 831 -61.62 30.59 -13.43
C GLU A 831 -61.46 31.82 -12.53
N PHE A 832 -60.44 31.83 -11.71
CA PHE A 832 -60.09 33.00 -10.89
C PHE A 832 -58.96 33.78 -11.58
N THR A 833 -59.10 35.08 -11.69
CA THR A 833 -58.09 36.00 -12.24
C THR A 833 -57.13 36.50 -11.15
N SER A 834 -57.49 36.38 -9.87
CA SER A 834 -56.70 36.74 -8.70
C SER A 834 -57.10 35.82 -7.55
N ASP A 835 -56.27 35.76 -6.50
CA ASP A 835 -56.63 35.02 -5.29
C ASP A 835 -57.91 35.51 -4.73
N GLY A 836 -58.76 34.59 -4.34
CA GLY A 836 -60.10 34.94 -3.80
C GLY A 836 -60.98 33.76 -3.60
N SER A 837 -62.19 34.04 -3.13
CA SER A 837 -63.24 33.04 -2.95
C SER A 837 -64.50 33.48 -3.68
N LYS A 838 -65.24 32.54 -4.21
CA LYS A 838 -66.57 32.74 -4.88
C LYS A 838 -67.60 31.97 -4.12
N ASP A 839 -68.60 32.68 -3.64
CA ASP A 839 -69.80 32.06 -3.10
C ASP A 839 -70.75 31.74 -4.29
N ILE A 840 -70.85 30.48 -4.63
CA ILE A 840 -71.72 29.98 -5.70
C ILE A 840 -73.18 30.00 -5.28
N SER A 841 -73.42 29.77 -4.00
CA SER A 841 -74.76 29.76 -3.46
C SER A 841 -75.42 31.15 -3.50
N ALA A 842 -74.65 32.25 -3.55
CA ALA A 842 -75.18 33.59 -3.73
C ALA A 842 -75.98 33.76 -5.06
N ASP A 843 -75.68 32.92 -6.06
CA ASP A 843 -76.35 32.94 -7.35
C ASP A 843 -77.63 32.06 -7.40
N TRP A 844 -77.96 31.38 -6.29
CA TRP A 844 -79.12 30.48 -6.21
C TRP A 844 -80.41 31.28 -5.97
N THR A 845 -80.73 32.09 -6.93
CA THR A 845 -81.95 32.90 -6.94
C THR A 845 -82.78 32.64 -8.18
N GLY A 846 -84.11 32.79 -8.10
CA GLY A 846 -85.01 32.55 -9.24
C GLY A 846 -84.96 31.10 -9.71
N GLU A 847 -84.53 30.86 -10.92
CA GLU A 847 -84.49 29.49 -11.52
C GLU A 847 -83.16 28.77 -11.22
N ASN A 848 -82.11 29.40 -10.68
CA ASN A 848 -80.85 28.76 -10.37
C ASN A 848 -80.93 28.01 -9.03
N GLY A 849 -80.01 27.08 -8.87
CA GLY A 849 -79.82 26.24 -7.70
C GLY A 849 -80.68 24.98 -7.78
N PHE A 850 -80.96 24.40 -6.64
CA PHE A 850 -81.63 23.12 -6.53
C PHE A 850 -83.15 23.22 -6.78
N LYS A 851 -83.72 22.22 -7.51
CA LYS A 851 -85.13 22.00 -7.76
C LYS A 851 -85.48 20.52 -7.64
N LEU A 852 -86.53 20.21 -6.92
CA LEU A 852 -87.07 18.87 -6.88
C LEU A 852 -88.31 18.86 -7.74
N THR A 853 -88.26 18.09 -8.84
CA THR A 853 -89.42 17.89 -9.76
C THR A 853 -90.02 16.48 -9.53
N VAL A 854 -91.23 16.44 -8.92
CA VAL A 854 -91.78 15.14 -8.57
C VAL A 854 -92.98 14.85 -9.46
N PRO A 855 -92.80 13.89 -10.39
CA PRO A 855 -93.93 13.49 -11.27
C PRO A 855 -95.14 12.86 -10.49
N VAL A 856 -96.27 12.98 -10.99
CA VAL A 856 -97.54 12.47 -10.32
C VAL A 856 -97.39 11.02 -9.91
N GLU A 857 -96.91 10.20 -10.80
CA GLU A 857 -96.75 8.76 -10.58
C GLU A 857 -95.73 8.41 -9.47
N LYS A 858 -94.84 9.34 -9.13
CA LYS A 858 -93.83 9.16 -8.08
C LYS A 858 -94.24 9.77 -6.74
N GLN A 859 -95.34 10.55 -6.69
CA GLN A 859 -95.75 11.18 -5.44
C GLN A 859 -96.29 10.16 -4.48
N ARG A 860 -95.66 9.95 -3.32
CA ARG A 860 -96.10 9.09 -2.22
C ARG A 860 -95.94 9.79 -0.90
N VAL A 861 -96.81 9.50 0.03
CA VAL A 861 -96.71 10.01 1.39
C VAL A 861 -95.53 9.35 2.11
N GLY A 862 -94.68 10.17 2.75
CA GLY A 862 -93.58 9.70 3.55
C GLY A 862 -92.37 10.66 3.55
N ASP A 863 -91.42 10.42 4.44
CA ASP A 863 -90.25 11.23 4.55
C ASP A 863 -89.17 10.72 3.59
N TYR A 864 -88.67 11.56 2.72
CA TYR A 864 -87.61 11.24 1.76
C TYR A 864 -86.31 11.88 2.20
N SER A 865 -85.28 11.11 2.20
CA SER A 865 -83.89 11.57 2.51
C SER A 865 -82.87 11.01 1.55
N GLY A 866 -81.74 11.74 1.35
CA GLY A 866 -80.61 11.33 0.50
C GLY A 866 -79.39 12.12 0.87
N LYS A 867 -78.27 11.81 0.26
CA LYS A 867 -77.03 12.55 0.46
C LYS A 867 -76.43 12.96 -0.87
N LEU A 868 -75.79 14.15 -0.88
CA LEU A 868 -75.09 14.71 -2.01
C LEU A 868 -73.64 14.66 -1.76
N SER A 869 -72.83 14.42 -2.83
CA SER A 869 -71.39 14.50 -2.83
C SER A 869 -70.92 15.56 -3.81
N TRP A 870 -70.15 16.46 -3.30
CA TRP A 870 -69.50 17.53 -4.06
C TRP A 870 -68.01 17.20 -4.28
N GLN A 871 -67.49 17.37 -5.53
CA GLN A 871 -66.12 17.22 -5.85
C GLN A 871 -65.64 18.41 -6.67
N LEU A 872 -64.62 19.09 -6.19
CA LEU A 872 -63.94 20.16 -6.88
C LEU A 872 -62.70 19.61 -7.61
N GLU A 873 -62.55 19.91 -8.87
CA GLU A 873 -61.50 19.41 -9.73
C GLU A 873 -60.79 20.55 -10.47
N ASP A 874 -59.46 20.43 -10.59
CA ASP A 874 -58.67 21.20 -11.56
C ASP A 874 -58.96 20.69 -12.97
N VAL A 875 -59.16 21.59 -13.89
CA VAL A 875 -59.25 21.22 -15.31
C VAL A 875 -57.90 21.31 -15.92
N PRO A 876 -57.30 20.21 -16.45
CA PRO A 876 -56.03 20.32 -17.16
C PRO A 876 -56.16 21.38 -18.27
N GLY A 877 -55.23 22.34 -18.33
CA GLY A 877 -55.11 23.26 -19.46
C GLY A 877 -54.90 22.44 -20.73
N ASN A 878 -55.63 22.74 -21.79
CA ASN A 878 -55.41 22.16 -23.13
C ASN A 878 -54.06 22.56 -23.65
#